data_b9a709f258ccf8927303de7cf9ea2bc6
#
_entry.id   b9a709f258ccf8927303de7cf9ea2bc6
#
_cell.length_a   1.000
_cell.length_b   1.000
_cell.length_c   1.000
_cell.angle_alpha   90.00
_cell.angle_beta   90.00
_cell.angle_gamma   90.00
#
_symmetry.space_group_name_H-M   'P 1'
#
loop_
_entity.id
_entity.type
_entity.pdbx_description
1 polymer ?
#
loop_
_entity_poly.entity_id
_entity_poly.type
_entity_poly.pdbx_seq_one_letter_code
_entity_poly.pdbx_strand_id
1 'polypeptide(L)'
;MPPDYQTAVSKCLQKNPKERFESSSQVGDALQHCVDRSLAPATGPRLTLGWRSIVTALAVIALTSSVAAWWWIQGSGVRWAKREALPEITRLTESGEIYEAFRLVLEAKRHLPDDPALQKMLERITLPLPIVTEPPGATIEVKGYLTPDARWEYLGETPLQARLPYALMRMKISKAGYEDFVGAPFGDGPMKALSIGFRLDPAGSRPPGMVRIPGGSVVRPEFPAVNIGSYWFDRHEVTNRQFKAFVDARGYQNEEYWNDPFIAEKGSEVEWPELINRLRDTTGRPGPAGWELGSYPDGHDDFPVGGVSWYEAAAYCSWAGKTLPTIYHWYGATAQDQVSDIVELSNFGPDGPAPVGSYPGLGDYGTFDMAGNVREWCWNSVGDRRYILGGAWGEPTYMFKNLDAWMPIERAPTHGFRCMLHIDAPAEILYASVTPRLAFNEAKPVTDDVFEAYRRIYSYDHTDLEATVDSVADTAPHWRKETVSFEAAYGSERVSAMLFLPRDATPPYQAVIWFPGADVFLSRSAEALASSYLFDFIPRSGRALVYPIYQGMYERFAPAMLTPNKRRDLMIMWSKDLGRTIDYLEEREDIDSSMLAYYGFSLGAVNGPIFTAVDERFQAAVYLSGGYWKKGPPEIEVVNFAPRSRVPTLMINGQDDYLLPVKSTQRPLFGMLGAPSDDKRLALLEGGHLPPDRRAIIREVLDWLDRYLGPVTTSSTTAR
;
A
#
# COMPACT_ATOMS: atom_id res chain seq x y z
N MET A 1 -41.99 30.40 -31.34
CA MET A 1 -43.04 29.53 -31.93
C MET A 1 -44.12 30.44 -32.46
N PRO A 2 -44.61 30.26 -33.67
CA PRO A 2 -45.70 31.10 -34.23
C PRO A 2 -46.95 31.02 -33.34
N PRO A 3 -47.75 32.07 -33.22
CA PRO A 3 -48.94 32.12 -32.33
C PRO A 3 -49.93 30.97 -32.57
N ASP A 4 -50.10 30.55 -33.79
CA ASP A 4 -51.06 29.48 -34.19
C ASP A 4 -50.59 28.09 -33.63
N TYR A 5 -49.25 27.83 -33.62
CA TYR A 5 -48.69 26.64 -33.01
C TYR A 5 -48.83 26.66 -31.46
N GLN A 6 -48.67 27.82 -30.83
CA GLN A 6 -48.89 27.94 -29.39
C GLN A 6 -50.35 27.65 -29.04
N THR A 7 -51.29 28.08 -29.87
CA THR A 7 -52.74 27.83 -29.67
C THR A 7 -53.06 26.35 -29.78
N ALA A 8 -52.53 25.65 -30.80
CA ALA A 8 -52.75 24.23 -31.01
C ALA A 8 -52.15 23.40 -29.84
N VAL A 9 -50.92 23.72 -29.41
CA VAL A 9 -50.25 23.06 -28.27
C VAL A 9 -50.98 23.36 -26.96
N SER A 10 -51.41 24.61 -26.71
CA SER A 10 -52.16 24.97 -25.51
C SER A 10 -53.48 24.20 -25.42
N LYS A 11 -54.15 23.95 -26.52
CA LYS A 11 -55.39 23.19 -26.55
C LYS A 11 -55.16 21.70 -26.25
N CYS A 12 -54.04 21.14 -26.71
CA CYS A 12 -53.63 19.77 -26.31
C CYS A 12 -53.34 19.62 -24.82
N LEU A 13 -52.85 20.67 -24.16
CA LEU A 13 -52.42 20.68 -22.78
C LEU A 13 -53.48 21.12 -21.76
N GLN A 14 -54.72 21.40 -22.20
CA GLN A 14 -55.82 21.77 -21.27
C GLN A 14 -56.02 20.68 -20.20
N LYS A 15 -56.22 21.11 -18.99
CA LYS A 15 -56.47 20.17 -17.85
C LYS A 15 -57.79 19.44 -17.97
N ASN A 16 -58.84 20.11 -18.51
CA ASN A 16 -60.12 19.52 -18.73
C ASN A 16 -60.18 18.72 -20.05
N PRO A 17 -60.43 17.40 -20.03
CA PRO A 17 -60.46 16.57 -21.22
C PRO A 17 -61.47 17.02 -22.31
N LYS A 18 -62.56 17.67 -21.92
CA LYS A 18 -63.57 18.18 -22.88
C LYS A 18 -63.11 19.43 -23.63
N GLU A 19 -62.05 20.05 -23.22
CA GLU A 19 -61.49 21.25 -23.87
C GLU A 19 -60.32 20.93 -24.79
N ARG A 20 -59.93 19.65 -24.86
CA ARG A 20 -58.91 19.16 -25.80
C ARG A 20 -59.46 18.85 -27.18
N PHE A 21 -58.62 18.49 -28.10
CA PHE A 21 -59.05 17.91 -29.36
C PHE A 21 -59.67 16.53 -29.12
N GLU A 22 -60.77 16.22 -29.80
CA GLU A 22 -61.52 14.98 -29.64
C GLU A 22 -60.81 13.76 -30.27
N SER A 23 -59.89 14.01 -31.23
CA SER A 23 -59.14 12.94 -31.86
C SER A 23 -57.73 13.40 -32.29
N SER A 24 -56.83 12.43 -32.50
CA SER A 24 -55.52 12.68 -33.05
C SER A 24 -55.53 13.26 -34.48
N SER A 25 -56.62 12.96 -35.24
CA SER A 25 -56.84 13.55 -36.57
C SER A 25 -57.05 15.06 -36.46
N GLN A 26 -57.87 15.54 -35.51
CA GLN A 26 -58.09 16.98 -35.29
C GLN A 26 -56.85 17.71 -34.87
N VAL A 27 -55.92 17.08 -34.15
CA VAL A 27 -54.60 17.63 -33.85
C VAL A 27 -53.75 17.71 -35.10
N GLY A 28 -53.78 16.65 -35.91
CA GLY A 28 -53.10 16.61 -37.22
C GLY A 28 -53.55 17.71 -38.15
N ASP A 29 -54.87 17.88 -38.27
CA ASP A 29 -55.47 18.93 -39.14
C ASP A 29 -55.11 20.35 -38.65
N ALA A 30 -55.14 20.58 -37.33
CA ALA A 30 -54.77 21.87 -36.76
C ALA A 30 -53.26 22.19 -36.99
N LEU A 31 -52.39 21.20 -36.86
CA LEU A 31 -50.96 21.36 -37.17
C LEU A 31 -50.72 21.54 -38.67
N GLN A 32 -51.43 20.79 -39.51
CA GLN A 32 -51.31 20.94 -40.97
C GLN A 32 -51.75 22.33 -41.40
N HIS A 33 -52.82 22.86 -40.83
CA HIS A 33 -53.30 24.22 -41.11
C HIS A 33 -52.26 25.29 -40.70
N CYS A 34 -51.52 25.08 -39.65
CA CYS A 34 -50.41 25.93 -39.26
C CYS A 34 -49.24 25.86 -40.26
N VAL A 35 -48.97 24.68 -40.82
CA VAL A 35 -47.96 24.47 -41.85
C VAL A 35 -48.36 25.15 -43.18
N ASP A 36 -49.59 24.94 -43.60
CA ASP A 36 -50.11 25.50 -44.86
C ASP A 36 -50.15 27.04 -44.84
N ARG A 37 -50.43 27.65 -43.68
CA ARG A 37 -50.38 29.10 -43.50
C ARG A 37 -48.94 29.64 -43.50
N SER A 38 -48.00 28.86 -43.07
CA SER A 38 -46.55 29.27 -43.07
C SER A 38 -45.91 29.14 -44.45
N LEU A 39 -46.53 28.37 -45.35
CA LEU A 39 -46.07 28.15 -46.73
C LEU A 39 -46.73 29.10 -47.79
N ALA A 40 -47.67 29.99 -47.36
CA ALA A 40 -48.24 30.98 -48.28
C ALA A 40 -47.14 31.97 -48.71
N PRO A 41 -46.96 32.20 -50.05
CA PRO A 41 -45.88 33.07 -50.50
C PRO A 41 -46.17 34.51 -50.10
N ALA A 42 -45.31 35.08 -49.28
CA ALA A 42 -45.29 36.49 -48.94
C ALA A 42 -44.86 37.28 -50.20
N THR A 43 -45.79 38.03 -50.78
CA THR A 43 -45.54 39.06 -51.84
C THR A 43 -44.86 40.26 -51.16
N GLY A 44 -43.55 40.16 -50.87
CA GLY A 44 -42.72 41.27 -50.44
C GLY A 44 -41.69 41.59 -51.56
N PRO A 45 -41.09 42.79 -51.61
CA PRO A 45 -40.16 43.18 -52.62
C PRO A 45 -38.94 42.23 -52.64
N ARG A 46 -38.62 41.72 -53.84
CA ARG A 46 -37.45 40.92 -54.13
C ARG A 46 -36.18 41.75 -53.89
N LEU A 47 -35.58 41.67 -52.73
CA LEU A 47 -34.21 42.08 -52.52
C LEU A 47 -33.31 41.06 -53.26
N THR A 48 -32.73 41.43 -54.36
CA THR A 48 -31.67 40.72 -55.08
C THR A 48 -30.41 40.84 -54.21
N LEU A 49 -30.24 39.94 -53.23
CA LEU A 49 -28.97 39.81 -52.54
C LEU A 49 -27.93 39.28 -53.52
N GLY A 50 -26.94 40.10 -53.84
CA GLY A 50 -25.85 39.64 -54.66
C GLY A 50 -25.11 38.48 -54.01
N TRP A 51 -24.55 37.56 -54.79
CA TRP A 51 -23.75 36.38 -54.36
C TRP A 51 -22.78 36.71 -53.24
N ARG A 52 -22.16 37.88 -53.22
CA ARG A 52 -21.25 38.37 -52.18
C ARG A 52 -21.94 38.50 -50.83
N SER A 53 -23.19 38.95 -50.76
CA SER A 53 -23.94 39.13 -49.52
C SER A 53 -24.37 37.76 -48.93
N ILE A 54 -24.65 36.77 -49.77
CA ILE A 54 -24.96 35.39 -49.33
C ILE A 54 -23.72 34.71 -48.77
N VAL A 55 -22.56 34.86 -49.44
CA VAL A 55 -21.28 34.32 -48.98
C VAL A 55 -20.86 35.00 -47.67
N THR A 56 -21.06 36.30 -47.51
CA THR A 56 -20.75 37.01 -46.28
C THR A 56 -21.66 36.57 -45.11
N ALA A 57 -22.95 36.39 -45.38
CA ALA A 57 -23.90 35.90 -44.40
C ALA A 57 -23.57 34.46 -43.92
N LEU A 58 -23.24 33.57 -44.89
CA LEU A 58 -22.81 32.21 -44.57
C LEU A 58 -21.47 32.18 -43.78
N ALA A 59 -20.53 33.04 -44.14
CA ALA A 59 -19.26 33.17 -43.42
C ALA A 59 -19.47 33.70 -42.01
N VAL A 60 -20.36 34.67 -41.79
CA VAL A 60 -20.72 35.18 -40.46
C VAL A 60 -21.43 34.10 -39.63
N ILE A 61 -22.36 33.36 -40.24
CA ILE A 61 -23.05 32.24 -39.54
C ILE A 61 -22.06 31.13 -39.18
N ALA A 62 -21.13 30.78 -40.07
CA ALA A 62 -20.10 29.80 -39.80
C ALA A 62 -19.17 30.27 -38.69
N LEU A 63 -18.75 31.54 -38.71
CA LEU A 63 -17.90 32.12 -37.65
C LEU A 63 -18.61 32.19 -36.29
N THR A 64 -19.86 32.68 -36.30
CA THR A 64 -20.66 32.73 -35.04
C THR A 64 -21.00 31.35 -34.49
N SER A 65 -21.29 30.37 -35.36
CA SER A 65 -21.50 28.98 -34.98
C SER A 65 -20.22 28.34 -34.45
N SER A 66 -19.07 28.63 -35.07
CA SER A 66 -17.76 28.15 -34.59
C SER A 66 -17.39 28.78 -33.26
N VAL A 67 -17.61 30.07 -33.06
CA VAL A 67 -17.41 30.76 -31.78
C VAL A 67 -18.38 30.24 -30.71
N ALA A 68 -19.65 30.05 -31.05
CA ALA A 68 -20.64 29.48 -30.12
C ALA A 68 -20.32 28.03 -29.76
N ALA A 69 -19.89 27.20 -30.72
CA ALA A 69 -19.42 25.85 -30.49
C ALA A 69 -18.16 25.83 -29.59
N TRP A 70 -17.21 26.71 -29.89
CA TRP A 70 -16.00 26.87 -29.07
C TRP A 70 -16.34 27.31 -27.63
N TRP A 71 -17.23 28.29 -27.45
CA TRP A 71 -17.74 28.72 -26.15
C TRP A 71 -18.52 27.62 -25.43
N TRP A 72 -19.29 26.83 -26.15
CA TRP A 72 -20.04 25.71 -25.58
C TRP A 72 -19.11 24.56 -25.12
N ILE A 73 -18.09 24.24 -25.91
CA ILE A 73 -17.07 23.24 -25.62
C ILE A 73 -16.24 23.68 -24.39
N GLN A 74 -15.74 24.92 -24.38
CA GLN A 74 -15.01 25.49 -23.23
C GLN A 74 -15.88 25.52 -21.97
N GLY A 75 -17.14 25.97 -22.09
CA GLY A 75 -18.08 26.00 -20.96
C GLY A 75 -18.52 24.62 -20.47
N SER A 76 -18.45 23.57 -21.30
CA SER A 76 -18.77 22.20 -20.90
C SER A 76 -17.72 21.63 -19.94
N GLY A 77 -16.43 21.86 -20.21
CA GLY A 77 -15.33 21.44 -19.34
C GLY A 77 -15.39 22.08 -17.95
N VAL A 78 -15.67 23.37 -17.91
CA VAL A 78 -15.84 24.09 -16.60
C VAL A 78 -17.06 23.55 -15.82
N ARG A 79 -18.18 23.28 -16.52
CA ARG A 79 -19.37 22.70 -15.87
C ARG A 79 -19.11 21.29 -15.35
N TRP A 80 -18.45 20.45 -16.14
CA TRP A 80 -18.04 19.12 -15.76
C TRP A 80 -17.11 19.17 -14.53
N ALA A 81 -16.07 20.02 -14.56
CA ALA A 81 -15.12 20.12 -13.45
C ALA A 81 -15.81 20.52 -12.14
N LYS A 82 -16.79 21.45 -12.18
CA LYS A 82 -17.50 21.91 -10.96
C LYS A 82 -18.61 20.97 -10.48
N ARG A 83 -19.33 20.31 -11.37
CA ARG A 83 -20.52 19.54 -11.01
C ARG A 83 -20.27 18.05 -10.84
N GLU A 84 -19.26 17.52 -11.52
CA GLU A 84 -18.97 16.09 -11.56
C GLU A 84 -17.58 15.80 -10.95
N ALA A 85 -16.52 16.48 -11.43
CA ALA A 85 -15.17 16.16 -11.00
C ALA A 85 -14.90 16.51 -9.52
N LEU A 86 -15.29 17.70 -9.04
CA LEU A 86 -15.05 18.10 -7.65
C LEU A 86 -15.72 17.17 -6.61
N PRO A 87 -17.01 16.80 -6.73
CA PRO A 87 -17.62 15.82 -5.83
C PRO A 87 -16.93 14.45 -5.93
N GLU A 88 -16.57 14.01 -7.14
CA GLU A 88 -15.92 12.71 -7.33
C GLU A 88 -14.50 12.68 -6.77
N ILE A 89 -13.71 13.76 -6.89
CA ILE A 89 -12.41 13.90 -6.25
C ILE A 89 -12.56 13.76 -4.73
N THR A 90 -13.58 14.38 -4.17
CA THR A 90 -13.85 14.26 -2.73
C THR A 90 -14.13 12.82 -2.36
N ARG A 91 -15.04 12.15 -3.08
CA ARG A 91 -15.37 10.75 -2.87
C ARG A 91 -14.15 9.83 -2.95
N LEU A 92 -13.35 9.97 -4.01
CA LEU A 92 -12.13 9.18 -4.23
C LEU A 92 -11.10 9.41 -3.12
N THR A 93 -10.98 10.66 -2.65
CA THR A 93 -10.08 10.99 -1.54
C THR A 93 -10.53 10.33 -0.24
N GLU A 94 -11.85 10.31 0.02
CA GLU A 94 -12.44 9.70 1.20
C GLU A 94 -12.40 8.17 1.16
N SER A 95 -12.50 7.57 -0.04
CA SER A 95 -12.36 6.12 -0.23
C SER A 95 -10.90 5.64 -0.26
N GLY A 96 -9.92 6.55 -0.19
CA GLY A 96 -8.49 6.19 -0.23
C GLY A 96 -7.93 5.95 -1.63
N GLU A 97 -8.72 6.18 -2.68
CA GLU A 97 -8.33 6.06 -4.09
C GLU A 97 -7.51 7.28 -4.54
N ILE A 98 -6.39 7.54 -3.83
CA ILE A 98 -5.63 8.80 -3.92
C ILE A 98 -5.06 9.05 -5.30
N TYR A 99 -4.58 8.01 -6.01
CA TYR A 99 -4.05 8.20 -7.37
C TYR A 99 -5.16 8.62 -8.35
N GLU A 100 -6.34 8.02 -8.29
CA GLU A 100 -7.46 8.38 -9.17
C GLU A 100 -7.98 9.79 -8.84
N ALA A 101 -8.04 10.15 -7.55
CA ALA A 101 -8.33 11.53 -7.13
C ALA A 101 -7.31 12.52 -7.73
N PHE A 102 -6.02 12.22 -7.65
CA PHE A 102 -4.95 13.03 -8.22
C PHE A 102 -5.10 13.20 -9.75
N ARG A 103 -5.31 12.10 -10.47
CA ARG A 103 -5.53 12.12 -11.92
C ARG A 103 -6.71 13.03 -12.28
N LEU A 104 -7.81 12.89 -11.56
CA LEU A 104 -9.01 13.67 -11.79
C LEU A 104 -8.81 15.17 -11.45
N VAL A 105 -8.01 15.49 -10.42
CA VAL A 105 -7.58 16.87 -10.13
C VAL A 105 -6.77 17.45 -11.27
N LEU A 106 -5.81 16.71 -11.83
CA LEU A 106 -5.00 17.18 -12.96
C LEU A 106 -5.87 17.44 -14.19
N GLU A 107 -6.86 16.59 -14.47
CA GLU A 107 -7.81 16.77 -15.56
C GLU A 107 -8.71 18.00 -15.33
N ALA A 108 -9.27 18.14 -14.12
CA ALA A 108 -10.10 19.30 -13.76
C ALA A 108 -9.34 20.63 -13.82
N LYS A 109 -8.06 20.64 -13.45
CA LYS A 109 -7.19 21.83 -13.53
C LYS A 109 -6.98 22.33 -14.97
N ARG A 110 -7.10 21.48 -15.99
CA ARG A 110 -7.07 21.94 -17.41
C ARG A 110 -8.23 22.86 -17.72
N HIS A 111 -9.34 22.72 -17.01
CA HIS A 111 -10.57 23.53 -17.20
C HIS A 111 -10.72 24.64 -16.16
N LEU A 112 -10.11 24.47 -14.99
CA LEU A 112 -10.18 25.37 -13.83
C LEU A 112 -8.78 25.56 -13.20
N PRO A 113 -7.82 26.19 -13.92
CA PRO A 113 -6.41 26.24 -13.50
C PRO A 113 -6.19 26.93 -12.16
N ASP A 114 -6.98 27.95 -11.82
CA ASP A 114 -6.82 28.79 -10.65
C ASP A 114 -7.94 28.60 -9.61
N ASP A 115 -8.67 27.49 -9.66
CA ASP A 115 -9.75 27.22 -8.71
C ASP A 115 -9.20 26.88 -7.32
N PRO A 116 -9.55 27.66 -6.28
CA PRO A 116 -8.99 27.46 -4.94
C PRO A 116 -9.38 26.11 -4.31
N ALA A 117 -10.55 25.54 -4.66
CA ALA A 117 -10.99 24.26 -4.13
C ALA A 117 -10.12 23.13 -4.70
N LEU A 118 -9.86 23.15 -6.02
CA LEU A 118 -8.94 22.20 -6.65
C LEU A 118 -7.52 22.32 -6.10
N GLN A 119 -7.04 23.54 -5.86
CA GLN A 119 -5.73 23.77 -5.28
C GLN A 119 -5.64 23.17 -3.87
N LYS A 120 -6.64 23.42 -3.03
CA LYS A 120 -6.70 22.86 -1.68
C LYS A 120 -6.80 21.33 -1.68
N MET A 121 -7.58 20.75 -2.61
CA MET A 121 -7.66 19.29 -2.79
C MET A 121 -6.32 18.71 -3.22
N LEU A 122 -5.64 19.33 -4.18
CA LEU A 122 -4.32 18.91 -4.61
C LEU A 122 -3.30 18.93 -3.46
N GLU A 123 -3.31 19.99 -2.65
CA GLU A 123 -2.43 20.12 -1.49
C GLU A 123 -2.70 19.05 -0.42
N ARG A 124 -3.96 18.67 -0.26
CA ARG A 124 -4.38 17.62 0.69
C ARG A 124 -3.88 16.23 0.30
N ILE A 125 -3.86 15.91 -0.98
CA ILE A 125 -3.54 14.55 -1.47
C ILE A 125 -2.12 14.41 -2.01
N THR A 126 -1.30 15.48 -2.04
CA THR A 126 0.03 15.47 -2.66
C THR A 126 1.09 16.14 -1.79
N LEU A 127 2.35 15.72 -2.01
CA LEU A 127 3.55 16.43 -1.53
C LEU A 127 4.31 17.10 -2.67
N PRO A 128 4.89 18.29 -2.43
CA PRO A 128 5.86 18.87 -3.35
C PRO A 128 7.19 18.13 -3.25
N LEU A 129 7.67 17.59 -4.37
CA LEU A 129 8.94 16.87 -4.46
C LEU A 129 9.77 17.38 -5.63
N PRO A 130 11.05 17.73 -5.44
CA PRO A 130 11.96 18.02 -6.52
C PRO A 130 12.37 16.71 -7.23
N ILE A 131 12.18 16.66 -8.54
CA ILE A 131 12.67 15.57 -9.39
C ILE A 131 13.81 16.15 -10.25
N VAL A 132 14.98 15.53 -10.14
CA VAL A 132 16.17 15.92 -10.91
C VAL A 132 16.71 14.74 -11.67
N THR A 133 17.27 15.01 -12.86
CA THR A 133 17.99 13.98 -13.65
C THR A 133 19.36 14.47 -14.04
N GLU A 134 20.26 13.55 -14.23
CA GLU A 134 21.57 13.79 -14.83
C GLU A 134 21.68 12.96 -16.14
N PRO A 135 21.66 13.64 -17.30
CA PRO A 135 21.54 15.08 -17.50
C PRO A 135 20.12 15.62 -17.30
N PRO A 136 19.95 16.94 -17.05
CA PRO A 136 18.66 17.57 -16.94
C PRO A 136 17.88 17.63 -18.26
N GLY A 137 16.60 18.00 -18.22
CA GLY A 137 15.74 18.10 -19.41
C GLY A 137 15.20 16.75 -19.87
N ALA A 138 14.92 15.85 -18.92
CA ALA A 138 14.21 14.60 -19.17
C ALA A 138 12.70 14.78 -18.93
N THR A 139 11.89 14.17 -19.75
CA THR A 139 10.44 14.10 -19.61
C THR A 139 10.06 13.12 -18.51
N ILE A 140 9.17 13.54 -17.63
CA ILE A 140 8.61 12.74 -16.55
C ILE A 140 7.14 12.43 -16.83
N GLU A 141 6.81 11.15 -16.82
CA GLU A 141 5.44 10.65 -16.98
C GLU A 141 5.14 9.67 -15.84
N VAL A 142 3.89 9.66 -15.35
CA VAL A 142 3.45 8.75 -14.28
C VAL A 142 2.14 8.06 -14.65
N LYS A 143 1.85 6.95 -13.98
CA LYS A 143 0.54 6.29 -13.96
C LYS A 143 0.35 5.49 -12.68
N GLY A 144 -0.89 5.12 -12.36
CA GLY A 144 -1.20 4.31 -11.19
C GLY A 144 -0.46 2.98 -11.19
N TYR A 145 -0.03 2.54 -10.02
CA TYR A 145 0.72 1.29 -9.91
C TYR A 145 -0.15 0.08 -10.25
N LEU A 146 -1.37 0.03 -9.71
CA LEU A 146 -2.35 -1.05 -9.92
C LEU A 146 -3.06 -0.99 -11.28
N THR A 147 -2.81 0.05 -12.07
CA THR A 147 -3.38 0.24 -13.42
C THR A 147 -2.29 0.25 -14.50
N PRO A 148 -1.58 -0.88 -14.72
CA PRO A 148 -0.43 -0.95 -15.62
C PRO A 148 -0.76 -0.61 -17.08
N ASP A 149 -2.00 -0.82 -17.51
CA ASP A 149 -2.49 -0.54 -18.87
C ASP A 149 -3.00 0.89 -19.04
N ALA A 150 -3.05 1.70 -17.97
CA ALA A 150 -3.46 3.09 -18.05
C ALA A 150 -2.47 3.92 -18.87
N ARG A 151 -2.96 5.02 -19.44
CA ARG A 151 -2.12 5.98 -20.15
C ARG A 151 -1.16 6.68 -19.21
N TRP A 152 0.04 6.98 -19.71
CA TRP A 152 0.99 7.81 -19.01
C TRP A 152 0.50 9.27 -18.92
N GLU A 153 0.55 9.85 -17.73
CA GLU A 153 0.23 11.27 -17.50
C GLU A 153 1.52 12.07 -17.43
N TYR A 154 1.64 13.07 -18.30
CA TYR A 154 2.79 13.96 -18.34
C TYR A 154 2.82 14.90 -17.14
N LEU A 155 3.95 14.95 -16.43
CA LEU A 155 4.16 15.85 -15.30
C LEU A 155 5.01 17.07 -15.62
N GLY A 156 5.98 16.95 -16.50
CA GLY A 156 6.90 18.02 -16.87
C GLY A 156 8.29 17.53 -17.28
N GLU A 157 9.25 18.46 -17.33
CA GLU A 157 10.66 18.17 -17.63
C GLU A 157 11.56 18.55 -16.45
N THR A 158 12.63 17.79 -16.24
CA THR A 158 13.57 18.00 -15.14
C THR A 158 14.53 19.17 -15.41
N PRO A 159 14.95 19.96 -14.36
CA PRO A 159 14.52 19.83 -12.96
C PRO A 159 13.08 20.28 -12.71
N LEU A 160 12.30 19.48 -12.05
CA LEU A 160 10.86 19.67 -11.86
C LEU A 160 10.51 19.72 -10.38
N GLN A 161 9.74 20.73 -9.96
CA GLN A 161 9.04 20.73 -8.68
C GLN A 161 7.66 20.10 -8.89
N ALA A 162 7.57 18.79 -8.77
CA ALA A 162 6.31 18.08 -8.94
C ALA A 162 5.54 17.99 -7.62
N ARG A 163 4.21 18.05 -7.69
CA ARG A 163 3.35 17.62 -6.59
C ARG A 163 2.89 16.21 -6.89
N LEU A 164 3.37 15.24 -6.09
CA LEU A 164 3.07 13.83 -6.27
C LEU A 164 2.10 13.34 -5.20
N PRO A 165 1.12 12.49 -5.57
CA PRO A 165 0.13 11.97 -4.63
C PRO A 165 0.77 11.03 -3.60
N TYR A 166 0.11 10.89 -2.46
CA TYR A 166 0.42 9.88 -1.45
C TYR A 166 -0.06 8.49 -1.92
N ALA A 167 0.38 8.07 -3.09
CA ALA A 167 -0.02 6.82 -3.70
C ALA A 167 1.12 6.20 -4.49
N LEU A 168 1.08 4.89 -4.60
CA LEU A 168 2.02 4.16 -5.42
C LEU A 168 1.82 4.47 -6.91
N MET A 169 2.92 4.72 -7.61
CA MET A 169 2.90 5.09 -9.02
C MET A 169 4.03 4.40 -9.78
N ARG A 170 3.76 4.15 -11.05
CA ARG A 170 4.80 3.85 -12.03
C ARG A 170 5.30 5.18 -12.60
N MET A 171 6.60 5.32 -12.76
CA MET A 171 7.25 6.47 -13.34
C MET A 171 8.00 6.06 -14.60
N LYS A 172 7.88 6.88 -15.64
CA LYS A 172 8.72 6.80 -16.82
C LYS A 172 9.50 8.09 -16.97
N ILE A 173 10.80 7.95 -17.23
CA ILE A 173 11.73 9.06 -17.49
C ILE A 173 12.36 8.81 -18.85
N SER A 174 12.21 9.76 -19.77
CA SER A 174 12.73 9.64 -21.12
C SER A 174 13.49 10.89 -21.56
N LYS A 175 14.58 10.70 -22.30
CA LYS A 175 15.38 11.76 -22.89
C LYS A 175 16.06 11.27 -24.16
N ALA A 176 16.02 12.07 -25.22
CA ALA A 176 16.67 11.75 -26.48
C ALA A 176 18.18 11.47 -26.28
N GLY A 177 18.67 10.34 -26.80
CA GLY A 177 20.05 9.89 -26.67
C GLY A 177 20.37 9.12 -25.37
N TYR A 178 19.34 8.83 -24.56
CA TYR A 178 19.46 8.07 -23.31
C TYR A 178 18.47 6.91 -23.30
N GLU A 179 18.74 5.92 -22.46
CA GLU A 179 17.86 4.81 -22.17
C GLU A 179 16.67 5.28 -21.34
N ASP A 180 15.48 4.83 -21.68
CA ASP A 180 14.28 5.08 -20.86
C ASP A 180 14.39 4.38 -19.51
N PHE A 181 14.06 5.10 -18.45
CA PHE A 181 13.80 4.51 -17.14
C PHE A 181 12.30 4.24 -17.01
N VAL A 182 11.93 3.05 -16.55
CA VAL A 182 10.55 2.71 -16.13
C VAL A 182 10.66 1.92 -14.84
N GLY A 183 10.08 2.45 -13.77
CA GLY A 183 10.13 1.84 -12.44
C GLY A 183 9.01 2.37 -11.54
N ALA A 184 9.01 1.94 -10.28
CA ALA A 184 8.08 2.41 -9.26
C ALA A 184 8.84 2.94 -8.01
N PRO A 185 9.64 4.02 -8.15
CA PRO A 185 10.61 4.46 -7.15
C PRO A 185 10.00 5.07 -5.88
N PHE A 186 8.69 5.05 -5.75
CA PHE A 186 7.95 5.61 -4.63
C PHE A 186 7.37 4.47 -3.78
N GLY A 187 8.19 3.85 -2.93
CA GLY A 187 7.69 2.97 -1.89
C GLY A 187 6.79 3.68 -0.88
N ASP A 188 6.36 3.01 0.17
CA ASP A 188 5.34 3.46 1.15
C ASP A 188 5.43 4.95 1.55
N GLY A 189 4.95 5.77 0.64
CA GLY A 189 4.74 7.19 0.83
C GLY A 189 5.93 8.09 0.49
N PRO A 190 5.63 9.36 0.29
CA PRO A 190 6.56 10.41 -0.16
C PRO A 190 7.69 10.71 0.82
N MET A 191 7.75 10.04 1.97
CA MET A 191 8.75 10.27 3.01
C MET A 191 10.16 9.74 2.65
N LYS A 192 10.29 8.81 1.71
CA LYS A 192 11.61 8.32 1.25
C LYS A 192 12.29 9.26 0.25
N ALA A 193 11.55 10.09 -0.43
CA ALA A 193 12.06 10.92 -1.50
C ALA A 193 11.95 12.41 -1.16
N LEU A 194 12.76 12.90 -0.25
CA LEU A 194 12.95 14.36 -0.09
C LEU A 194 13.58 15.01 -1.34
N SER A 195 14.26 14.22 -2.18
CA SER A 195 14.66 14.56 -3.54
C SER A 195 14.91 13.27 -4.30
N ILE A 196 14.35 13.13 -5.50
CA ILE A 196 14.60 11.99 -6.36
C ILE A 196 15.58 12.43 -7.45
N GLY A 197 16.79 11.90 -7.36
CA GLY A 197 17.82 12.09 -8.40
C GLY A 197 17.96 10.82 -9.24
N PHE A 198 17.81 10.97 -10.56
CA PHE A 198 18.03 9.88 -11.51
C PHE A 198 19.23 10.18 -12.40
N ARG A 199 20.15 9.23 -12.48
CA ARG A 199 21.19 9.23 -13.50
C ARG A 199 20.70 8.43 -14.69
N LEU A 200 20.63 9.03 -15.87
CA LEU A 200 20.24 8.38 -17.11
C LEU A 200 21.45 7.75 -17.78
N ASP A 201 21.29 6.53 -18.28
CA ASP A 201 22.32 5.83 -19.03
C ASP A 201 22.27 6.25 -20.50
N PRO A 202 23.42 6.54 -21.15
CA PRO A 202 23.42 6.79 -22.58
C PRO A 202 22.83 5.64 -23.38
N ALA A 203 22.15 5.94 -24.48
CA ALA A 203 21.56 4.92 -25.33
C ALA A 203 22.61 3.88 -25.78
N GLY A 204 22.30 2.60 -25.63
CA GLY A 204 23.18 1.48 -25.96
C GLY A 204 24.27 1.18 -24.92
N SER A 205 24.33 1.90 -23.79
CA SER A 205 25.30 1.60 -22.73
C SER A 205 24.79 0.56 -21.72
N ARG A 206 23.50 0.28 -21.72
CA ARG A 206 22.87 -0.68 -20.83
C ARG A 206 23.14 -2.12 -21.30
N PRO A 207 23.66 -3.01 -20.45
CA PRO A 207 23.77 -4.42 -20.81
C PRO A 207 22.39 -5.00 -21.17
N PRO A 208 22.30 -5.83 -22.21
CA PRO A 208 21.02 -6.39 -22.67
C PRO A 208 20.27 -7.10 -21.54
N GLY A 209 18.97 -6.80 -21.40
CA GLY A 209 18.09 -7.41 -20.41
C GLY A 209 18.32 -6.96 -18.96
N MET A 210 19.18 -5.97 -18.72
CA MET A 210 19.49 -5.49 -17.35
C MET A 210 18.91 -4.10 -17.08
N VAL A 211 18.79 -3.76 -15.83
CA VAL A 211 18.43 -2.43 -15.32
C VAL A 211 19.50 -1.95 -14.36
N ARG A 212 19.70 -0.62 -14.29
CA ARG A 212 20.59 -0.03 -13.30
C ARG A 212 19.86 0.10 -11.96
N ILE A 213 20.48 -0.46 -10.91
CA ILE A 213 20.09 -0.18 -9.54
C ILE A 213 21.08 0.83 -8.97
N PRO A 214 20.63 1.99 -8.48
CA PRO A 214 21.51 2.94 -7.83
C PRO A 214 22.04 2.35 -6.53
N GLY A 215 23.29 2.71 -6.18
CA GLY A 215 23.83 2.37 -4.88
C GLY A 215 23.08 3.06 -3.75
N GLY A 216 23.35 2.65 -2.53
CA GLY A 216 22.72 3.24 -1.36
C GLY A 216 22.87 2.38 -0.11
N SER A 217 22.24 2.81 0.97
CA SER A 217 22.21 2.06 2.22
C SER A 217 21.04 1.06 2.22
N VAL A 218 21.39 -0.22 2.30
CA VAL A 218 20.41 -1.29 2.51
C VAL A 218 20.25 -1.50 4.01
N VAL A 219 19.08 -1.19 4.51
CA VAL A 219 18.73 -1.28 5.94
C VAL A 219 17.65 -2.31 6.13
N ARG A 220 17.95 -3.35 6.90
CA ARG A 220 17.02 -4.41 7.27
C ARG A 220 17.12 -4.68 8.77
N PRO A 221 16.01 -4.95 9.47
CA PRO A 221 16.07 -5.29 10.89
C PRO A 221 16.95 -6.52 11.17
N GLU A 222 16.95 -7.47 10.24
CA GLU A 222 17.63 -8.76 10.37
C GLU A 222 19.15 -8.67 10.16
N PHE A 223 19.66 -7.58 9.54
CA PHE A 223 21.07 -7.43 9.18
C PHE A 223 21.63 -6.08 9.58
N PRO A 224 22.97 -5.95 9.72
CA PRO A 224 23.62 -4.65 9.76
C PRO A 224 23.28 -3.85 8.50
N ALA A 225 23.08 -2.54 8.64
CA ALA A 225 23.00 -1.65 7.49
C ALA A 225 24.31 -1.69 6.69
N VAL A 226 24.20 -1.86 5.38
CA VAL A 226 25.36 -1.96 4.48
C VAL A 226 25.16 -0.99 3.31
N ASN A 227 26.22 -0.25 2.96
CA ASN A 227 26.24 0.57 1.76
C ASN A 227 26.72 -0.26 0.58
N ILE A 228 25.94 -0.24 -0.50
CA ILE A 228 26.27 -0.91 -1.77
C ILE A 228 26.51 0.14 -2.86
N GLY A 229 27.44 -0.14 -3.78
CA GLY A 229 27.63 0.64 -5.01
C GLY A 229 26.47 0.45 -5.99
N SER A 230 26.45 1.23 -7.07
CA SER A 230 25.50 0.97 -8.16
C SER A 230 25.90 -0.28 -8.95
N TYR A 231 24.90 -0.99 -9.49
CA TYR A 231 25.10 -2.24 -10.22
C TYR A 231 24.04 -2.42 -11.31
N TRP A 232 24.34 -3.31 -12.26
CA TRP A 232 23.37 -3.82 -13.23
C TRP A 232 22.72 -5.07 -12.68
N PHE A 233 21.43 -5.19 -12.87
CA PHE A 233 20.60 -6.29 -12.35
C PHE A 233 19.73 -6.84 -13.47
N ASP A 234 19.62 -8.15 -13.62
CA ASP A 234 18.73 -8.73 -14.62
C ASP A 234 17.29 -8.26 -14.35
N ARG A 235 16.64 -7.77 -15.41
CA ARG A 235 15.27 -7.27 -15.33
C ARG A 235 14.28 -8.37 -14.92
N HIS A 236 14.53 -9.58 -15.36
CA HIS A 236 13.75 -10.78 -15.13
C HIS A 236 14.62 -11.90 -14.57
N GLU A 237 13.99 -12.95 -14.08
CA GLU A 237 14.63 -14.23 -13.79
C GLU A 237 15.30 -14.81 -15.05
N VAL A 238 16.30 -15.67 -14.89
CA VAL A 238 16.93 -16.40 -16.00
C VAL A 238 15.92 -17.37 -16.58
N THR A 239 15.70 -17.31 -17.90
CA THR A 239 14.73 -18.15 -18.59
C THR A 239 15.29 -19.53 -18.97
N ASN A 240 14.38 -20.48 -19.25
CA ASN A 240 14.75 -21.80 -19.78
C ASN A 240 15.62 -21.70 -21.04
N ARG A 241 15.26 -20.83 -21.99
CA ARG A 241 16.03 -20.58 -23.21
C ARG A 241 17.44 -20.14 -22.91
N GLN A 242 17.61 -19.21 -21.99
CA GLN A 242 18.92 -18.68 -21.57
C GLN A 242 19.75 -19.77 -20.89
N PHE A 243 19.16 -20.53 -19.97
CA PHE A 243 19.85 -21.61 -19.30
C PHE A 243 20.20 -22.76 -20.27
N LYS A 244 19.36 -23.02 -21.26
CA LYS A 244 19.64 -24.00 -22.32
C LYS A 244 20.90 -23.65 -23.10
N ALA A 245 21.13 -22.39 -23.38
CA ALA A 245 22.36 -21.94 -24.04
C ALA A 245 23.63 -22.27 -23.22
N PHE A 246 23.58 -22.21 -21.89
CA PHE A 246 24.65 -22.66 -21.00
C PHE A 246 24.85 -24.18 -21.09
N VAL A 247 23.77 -24.96 -21.07
CA VAL A 247 23.83 -26.42 -21.22
C VAL A 247 24.44 -26.81 -22.58
N ASP A 248 23.97 -26.18 -23.66
CA ASP A 248 24.44 -26.45 -25.02
C ASP A 248 25.89 -26.01 -25.25
N ALA A 249 26.34 -24.95 -24.54
CA ALA A 249 27.74 -24.52 -24.49
C ALA A 249 28.63 -25.45 -23.62
N ARG A 250 28.10 -26.59 -23.18
CA ARG A 250 28.78 -27.58 -22.33
C ARG A 250 29.18 -27.04 -20.96
N GLY A 251 28.38 -26.13 -20.38
CA GLY A 251 28.64 -25.48 -19.08
C GLY A 251 28.86 -26.48 -17.94
N TYR A 252 28.17 -27.61 -17.94
CA TYR A 252 28.37 -28.71 -16.98
C TYR A 252 29.67 -29.51 -17.19
N GLN A 253 30.42 -29.26 -18.28
CA GLN A 253 31.66 -29.94 -18.60
C GLN A 253 32.90 -29.08 -18.42
N ASN A 254 32.69 -27.78 -18.12
CA ASN A 254 33.77 -26.84 -17.89
C ASN A 254 33.83 -26.45 -16.40
N GLU A 255 34.81 -27.01 -15.70
CA GLU A 255 35.05 -26.82 -14.27
C GLU A 255 35.32 -25.34 -13.90
N GLU A 256 35.82 -24.53 -14.83
CA GLU A 256 36.14 -23.11 -14.59
C GLU A 256 34.95 -22.26 -14.14
N TYR A 257 33.71 -22.70 -14.45
CA TYR A 257 32.50 -21.99 -14.01
C TYR A 257 32.05 -22.36 -12.60
N TRP A 258 32.62 -23.43 -12.01
CA TRP A 258 32.23 -24.05 -10.75
C TRP A 258 33.27 -23.80 -9.66
N ASN A 259 33.42 -22.53 -9.28
CA ASN A 259 34.55 -22.06 -8.45
C ASN A 259 34.34 -22.14 -6.94
N ASP A 260 33.15 -22.51 -6.48
CA ASP A 260 32.83 -22.57 -5.05
C ASP A 260 32.98 -23.98 -4.49
N PRO A 261 33.43 -24.13 -3.22
CA PRO A 261 33.51 -25.43 -2.56
C PRO A 261 32.10 -26.08 -2.50
N PHE A 262 32.01 -27.33 -2.91
CA PHE A 262 30.76 -28.07 -2.96
C PHE A 262 30.45 -28.70 -1.61
N ILE A 263 29.38 -28.24 -0.97
CA ILE A 263 28.91 -28.76 0.31
C ILE A 263 27.69 -29.65 0.07
N ALA A 264 27.84 -30.96 0.31
CA ALA A 264 26.75 -31.91 0.31
C ALA A 264 26.01 -31.91 1.66
N GLU A 265 25.00 -32.78 1.76
CA GLU A 265 24.28 -33.00 3.02
C GLU A 265 25.24 -33.23 4.20
N LYS A 266 24.96 -32.59 5.33
CA LYS A 266 25.74 -32.63 6.57
C LYS A 266 27.11 -31.92 6.53
N GLY A 267 27.32 -31.00 5.58
CA GLY A 267 28.53 -30.15 5.56
C GLY A 267 29.80 -30.87 5.07
N SER A 268 29.68 -32.03 4.39
CA SER A 268 30.82 -32.68 3.75
C SER A 268 31.11 -32.04 2.40
N GLU A 269 32.36 -31.74 2.12
CA GLU A 269 32.79 -31.31 0.78
C GLU A 269 32.75 -32.48 -0.20
N VAL A 270 32.33 -32.22 -1.44
CA VAL A 270 32.30 -33.15 -2.55
C VAL A 270 33.10 -32.62 -3.71
N GLU A 271 33.80 -33.47 -4.41
CA GLU A 271 34.56 -33.13 -5.62
C GLU A 271 33.61 -32.80 -6.79
N TRP A 272 34.02 -31.90 -7.68
CA TRP A 272 33.24 -31.44 -8.82
C TRP A 272 32.66 -32.61 -9.68
N PRO A 273 33.37 -33.71 -10.03
CA PRO A 273 32.77 -34.80 -10.80
C PRO A 273 31.63 -35.50 -10.10
N GLU A 274 31.67 -35.59 -8.77
CA GLU A 274 30.59 -36.16 -7.96
C GLU A 274 29.39 -35.23 -7.94
N LEU A 275 29.62 -33.91 -7.76
CA LEU A 275 28.54 -32.91 -7.81
C LEU A 275 27.82 -32.98 -9.17
N ILE A 276 28.55 -32.88 -10.28
CA ILE A 276 27.96 -32.93 -11.63
C ILE A 276 27.16 -34.20 -11.89
N ASN A 277 27.56 -35.31 -11.29
CA ASN A 277 26.77 -36.56 -11.37
C ASN A 277 25.44 -36.50 -10.62
N ARG A 278 25.29 -35.62 -9.65
CA ARG A 278 24.02 -35.38 -8.93
C ARG A 278 23.12 -34.38 -9.66
N LEU A 279 23.70 -33.51 -10.51
CA LEU A 279 22.96 -32.45 -11.21
C LEU A 279 22.45 -32.96 -12.58
N ARG A 280 21.44 -33.84 -12.54
CA ARG A 280 20.85 -34.48 -13.70
C ARG A 280 19.36 -34.15 -13.83
N ASP A 281 18.89 -34.11 -15.07
CA ASP A 281 17.47 -34.03 -15.39
C ASP A 281 16.76 -35.38 -15.13
N THR A 282 15.47 -35.47 -15.40
CA THR A 282 14.65 -36.69 -15.20
C THR A 282 15.14 -37.87 -16.02
N THR A 283 15.92 -37.66 -17.08
CA THR A 283 16.46 -38.71 -17.99
C THR A 283 17.96 -38.97 -17.76
N GLY A 284 18.55 -38.42 -16.74
CA GLY A 284 19.94 -38.61 -16.35
C GLY A 284 20.97 -37.80 -17.15
N ARG A 285 20.55 -36.80 -17.91
CA ARG A 285 21.43 -35.83 -18.58
C ARG A 285 21.75 -34.68 -17.68
N PRO A 286 22.92 -33.99 -17.84
CA PRO A 286 23.18 -32.73 -17.12
C PRO A 286 22.13 -31.67 -17.46
N GLY A 287 21.54 -31.06 -16.44
CA GLY A 287 20.50 -30.06 -16.64
C GLY A 287 19.57 -29.95 -15.43
N PRO A 288 18.69 -28.92 -15.41
CA PRO A 288 17.69 -28.69 -14.36
C PRO A 288 16.84 -29.91 -14.04
N ALA A 289 16.45 -30.08 -12.76
CA ALA A 289 15.78 -31.29 -12.27
C ALA A 289 14.45 -31.58 -12.96
N GLY A 290 13.74 -30.56 -13.41
CA GLY A 290 12.45 -30.72 -14.09
C GLY A 290 12.53 -30.88 -15.62
N TRP A 291 13.74 -30.90 -16.19
CA TRP A 291 13.91 -31.07 -17.63
C TRP A 291 13.88 -32.56 -18.03
N GLU A 292 13.70 -32.80 -19.32
CA GLU A 292 13.72 -34.11 -19.91
C GLU A 292 14.57 -34.12 -21.20
N LEU A 293 15.40 -35.14 -21.40
CA LEU A 293 16.29 -35.27 -22.55
C LEU A 293 17.22 -34.06 -22.76
N GLY A 294 17.59 -33.37 -21.69
CA GLY A 294 18.45 -32.18 -21.71
C GLY A 294 17.73 -30.93 -22.22
N SER A 295 16.41 -30.88 -22.15
CA SER A 295 15.58 -29.76 -22.59
C SER A 295 14.35 -29.53 -21.67
N TYR A 296 13.77 -28.38 -21.76
CA TYR A 296 12.52 -27.97 -21.11
C TYR A 296 11.33 -28.30 -22.01
N PRO A 297 10.07 -28.25 -21.48
CA PRO A 297 8.86 -28.55 -22.28
C PRO A 297 8.68 -27.51 -23.42
N ASP A 298 8.12 -27.95 -24.54
CA ASP A 298 7.82 -27.10 -25.68
C ASP A 298 6.95 -25.88 -25.28
N GLY A 299 7.32 -24.70 -25.77
CA GLY A 299 6.62 -23.46 -25.48
C GLY A 299 7.01 -22.79 -24.13
N HIS A 300 7.92 -23.40 -23.36
CA HIS A 300 8.41 -22.85 -22.08
C HIS A 300 9.72 -22.07 -22.21
N ASP A 301 10.04 -21.55 -23.40
CA ASP A 301 11.26 -20.80 -23.67
C ASP A 301 11.47 -19.60 -22.73
N ASP A 302 10.43 -18.83 -22.55
CA ASP A 302 10.46 -17.57 -21.77
C ASP A 302 9.95 -17.75 -20.32
N PHE A 303 9.72 -18.99 -19.88
CA PHE A 303 9.48 -19.30 -18.48
C PHE A 303 10.80 -19.27 -17.69
N PRO A 304 10.77 -18.91 -16.39
CA PRO A 304 11.98 -18.96 -15.58
C PRO A 304 12.49 -20.40 -15.51
N VAL A 305 13.80 -20.57 -15.47
CA VAL A 305 14.38 -21.86 -15.18
C VAL A 305 14.14 -22.20 -13.71
N GLY A 306 13.43 -23.28 -13.46
CA GLY A 306 13.23 -23.86 -12.14
C GLY A 306 13.98 -25.19 -11.98
N GLY A 307 14.07 -25.69 -10.75
CA GLY A 307 14.74 -26.96 -10.49
C GLY A 307 16.25 -26.90 -10.61
N VAL A 308 16.86 -25.76 -10.31
CA VAL A 308 18.31 -25.52 -10.30
C VAL A 308 18.82 -25.36 -8.88
N SER A 309 19.98 -25.94 -8.61
CA SER A 309 20.73 -25.73 -7.37
C SER A 309 21.43 -24.36 -7.37
N TRP A 310 21.88 -23.94 -6.19
CA TRP A 310 22.70 -22.74 -6.07
C TRP A 310 23.98 -22.81 -6.92
N TYR A 311 24.59 -24.02 -7.00
CA TYR A 311 25.79 -24.24 -7.79
C TYR A 311 25.54 -24.07 -9.29
N GLU A 312 24.43 -24.60 -9.81
CA GLU A 312 24.02 -24.42 -11.20
C GLU A 312 23.74 -22.95 -11.52
N ALA A 313 23.11 -22.24 -10.61
CA ALA A 313 22.84 -20.81 -10.74
C ALA A 313 24.14 -19.98 -10.76
N ALA A 314 25.08 -20.26 -9.83
CA ALA A 314 26.38 -19.59 -9.78
C ALA A 314 27.22 -19.88 -11.02
N ALA A 315 27.29 -21.15 -11.47
CA ALA A 315 28.02 -21.55 -12.68
C ALA A 315 27.44 -20.88 -13.94
N TYR A 316 26.11 -20.80 -14.06
CA TYR A 316 25.50 -20.06 -15.16
C TYR A 316 25.89 -18.58 -15.15
N CYS A 317 25.77 -17.91 -13.99
CA CYS A 317 26.15 -16.49 -13.88
C CYS A 317 27.65 -16.31 -14.25
N SER A 318 28.56 -17.19 -13.79
CA SER A 318 29.99 -17.19 -14.15
C SER A 318 30.17 -17.34 -15.67
N TRP A 319 29.52 -18.29 -16.31
CA TRP A 319 29.53 -18.48 -17.77
C TRP A 319 29.04 -17.24 -18.52
N ALA A 320 28.01 -16.57 -18.01
CA ALA A 320 27.45 -15.37 -18.61
C ALA A 320 28.29 -14.11 -18.34
N GLY A 321 29.44 -14.22 -17.65
CA GLY A 321 30.27 -13.09 -17.23
C GLY A 321 29.60 -12.22 -16.15
N LYS A 322 28.72 -12.78 -15.37
CA LYS A 322 27.91 -12.16 -14.31
C LYS A 322 28.18 -12.84 -12.95
N THR A 323 27.46 -12.48 -11.94
CA THR A 323 27.45 -13.12 -10.62
C THR A 323 26.05 -13.21 -10.04
N LEU A 324 25.83 -14.11 -9.08
CA LEU A 324 24.62 -14.11 -8.28
C LEU A 324 24.55 -12.84 -7.43
N PRO A 325 23.36 -12.25 -7.23
CA PRO A 325 23.20 -11.14 -6.31
C PRO A 325 23.48 -11.58 -4.87
N THR A 326 24.11 -10.73 -4.08
CA THR A 326 24.08 -10.88 -2.63
C THR A 326 22.67 -10.51 -2.13
N ILE A 327 22.29 -10.95 -0.92
CA ILE A 327 21.03 -10.54 -0.32
C ILE A 327 20.89 -9.01 -0.27
N TYR A 328 21.97 -8.29 -0.08
CA TYR A 328 21.97 -6.82 -0.08
C TYR A 328 21.64 -6.23 -1.46
N HIS A 329 22.18 -6.79 -2.53
CA HIS A 329 21.85 -6.37 -3.90
C HIS A 329 20.40 -6.73 -4.25
N TRP A 330 19.97 -7.94 -3.86
CA TRP A 330 18.59 -8.37 -4.07
C TRP A 330 17.59 -7.44 -3.37
N TYR A 331 17.85 -7.12 -2.09
CA TYR A 331 17.00 -6.20 -1.33
C TYR A 331 17.12 -4.74 -1.82
N GLY A 332 18.28 -4.33 -2.36
CA GLY A 332 18.43 -3.02 -2.98
C GLY A 332 17.63 -2.84 -4.27
N ALA A 333 17.34 -3.95 -4.98
CA ALA A 333 16.56 -3.95 -6.21
C ALA A 333 15.05 -4.13 -5.98
N THR A 334 14.65 -4.51 -4.77
CA THR A 334 13.28 -4.90 -4.45
C THR A 334 12.50 -3.73 -3.86
N ALA A 335 11.28 -3.56 -4.29
CA ALA A 335 10.30 -2.63 -3.73
C ALA A 335 9.79 -3.11 -2.35
N GLN A 336 10.62 -3.01 -1.32
CA GLN A 336 10.31 -3.58 0.01
C GLN A 336 9.15 -2.91 0.72
N ASP A 337 8.89 -1.66 0.39
CA ASP A 337 7.84 -0.87 1.01
C ASP A 337 6.50 -0.99 0.25
N GLN A 338 6.49 -1.70 -0.89
CA GLN A 338 5.33 -1.87 -1.79
C GLN A 338 4.73 -3.27 -1.73
N VAL A 339 4.91 -3.98 -0.64
CA VAL A 339 4.62 -5.43 -0.56
C VAL A 339 3.18 -5.76 -0.93
N SER A 340 2.22 -5.02 -0.40
CA SER A 340 0.80 -5.29 -0.66
C SER A 340 0.46 -5.16 -2.15
N ASP A 341 1.02 -4.14 -2.78
CA ASP A 341 0.69 -3.82 -4.18
C ASP A 341 1.45 -4.71 -5.18
N ILE A 342 2.73 -5.02 -4.90
CA ILE A 342 3.52 -5.86 -5.81
C ILE A 342 3.06 -7.32 -5.80
N VAL A 343 2.71 -7.88 -4.63
CA VAL A 343 2.26 -9.27 -4.52
C VAL A 343 0.91 -9.50 -5.21
N GLU A 344 0.03 -8.50 -5.21
CA GLU A 344 -1.25 -8.55 -5.91
C GLU A 344 -1.07 -8.63 -7.43
N LEU A 345 0.03 -8.08 -7.95
CA LEU A 345 0.38 -8.05 -9.37
C LEU A 345 1.44 -9.09 -9.76
N SER A 346 1.68 -10.09 -8.93
CA SER A 346 2.73 -11.09 -9.08
C SER A 346 2.20 -12.52 -9.09
N ASN A 347 3.00 -13.47 -9.59
CA ASN A 347 2.60 -14.86 -9.68
C ASN A 347 2.83 -15.62 -8.37
N PHE A 348 1.79 -15.75 -7.56
CA PHE A 348 1.70 -16.67 -6.41
C PHE A 348 0.60 -17.72 -6.61
N GLY A 349 -0.03 -17.76 -7.79
CA GLY A 349 -1.09 -18.73 -8.12
C GLY A 349 -0.60 -20.18 -8.17
N PRO A 350 -1.51 -21.15 -8.02
CA PRO A 350 -1.18 -22.57 -7.95
C PRO A 350 -0.87 -23.20 -9.30
N ASP A 351 -1.08 -22.50 -10.42
CA ASP A 351 -1.06 -23.08 -11.78
C ASP A 351 0.35 -23.31 -12.33
N GLY A 352 1.38 -22.97 -11.59
CA GLY A 352 2.78 -23.13 -12.01
C GLY A 352 3.49 -21.80 -12.30
N PRO A 353 4.76 -21.86 -12.76
CA PRO A 353 5.48 -20.66 -13.18
C PRO A 353 4.83 -20.05 -14.42
N ALA A 354 5.04 -18.77 -14.62
CA ALA A 354 4.57 -18.01 -15.77
C ALA A 354 5.76 -17.46 -16.59
N PRO A 355 5.57 -17.13 -17.88
CA PRO A 355 6.60 -16.45 -18.66
C PRO A 355 7.08 -15.18 -17.93
N VAL A 356 8.39 -14.95 -17.91
CA VAL A 356 8.96 -13.79 -17.20
C VAL A 356 8.38 -12.48 -17.69
N GLY A 357 8.06 -11.58 -16.79
CA GLY A 357 7.45 -10.28 -17.09
C GLY A 357 6.00 -10.32 -17.56
N SER A 358 5.32 -11.49 -17.52
CA SER A 358 3.89 -11.57 -17.86
C SER A 358 2.99 -11.03 -16.76
N TYR A 359 3.49 -10.99 -15.53
CA TYR A 359 2.84 -10.33 -14.40
C TYR A 359 3.36 -8.90 -14.25
N PRO A 360 2.47 -7.92 -14.05
CA PRO A 360 2.86 -6.51 -14.07
C PRO A 360 3.49 -5.99 -12.78
N GLY A 361 3.81 -6.82 -11.80
CA GLY A 361 4.52 -6.45 -10.57
C GLY A 361 5.88 -5.83 -10.88
N LEU A 362 6.01 -4.51 -10.67
CA LEU A 362 7.17 -3.71 -11.07
C LEU A 362 7.94 -3.23 -9.83
N GLY A 363 9.22 -3.54 -9.76
CA GLY A 363 10.12 -3.04 -8.72
C GLY A 363 10.50 -1.57 -8.90
N ASP A 364 11.14 -1.00 -7.89
CA ASP A 364 11.52 0.43 -7.84
C ASP A 364 12.29 0.89 -9.08
N TYR A 365 13.16 0.03 -9.60
CA TYR A 365 14.09 0.37 -10.69
C TYR A 365 13.82 -0.37 -12.00
N GLY A 366 12.63 -0.97 -12.14
CA GLY A 366 12.21 -1.59 -13.40
C GLY A 366 12.48 -3.09 -13.48
N THR A 367 12.66 -3.76 -12.36
CA THR A 367 12.69 -5.22 -12.24
C THR A 367 11.27 -5.79 -12.25
N PHE A 368 11.08 -6.99 -12.81
CA PHE A 368 9.85 -7.78 -12.76
C PHE A 368 10.10 -9.08 -12.02
N ASP A 369 9.03 -9.72 -11.59
CA ASP A 369 9.02 -11.03 -10.95
C ASP A 369 9.92 -11.11 -9.70
N MET A 370 10.22 -9.95 -9.05
CA MET A 370 10.91 -9.93 -7.76
C MET A 370 10.07 -10.58 -6.65
N ALA A 371 8.76 -10.61 -6.83
CA ALA A 371 7.80 -11.25 -5.95
C ALA A 371 7.12 -12.41 -6.70
N GLY A 372 7.18 -13.62 -6.13
CA GLY A 372 6.55 -14.80 -6.72
C GLY A 372 7.31 -15.38 -7.91
N ASN A 373 6.62 -16.09 -8.76
CA ASN A 373 7.09 -16.84 -9.91
C ASN A 373 8.10 -17.94 -9.51
N VAL A 374 9.41 -17.67 -9.40
CA VAL A 374 10.36 -18.60 -8.76
C VAL A 374 11.16 -17.89 -7.69
N ARG A 375 11.58 -18.62 -6.66
CA ARG A 375 12.54 -18.14 -5.66
C ARG A 375 13.90 -17.92 -6.31
N GLU A 376 14.63 -16.95 -5.85
CA GLU A 376 15.89 -16.53 -6.44
C GLU A 376 17.08 -16.78 -5.51
N TRP A 377 17.99 -17.65 -5.94
CA TRP A 377 19.22 -17.91 -5.23
C TRP A 377 20.06 -16.65 -5.07
N CYS A 378 20.53 -16.40 -3.85
CA CYS A 378 21.47 -15.34 -3.51
C CYS A 378 22.84 -15.92 -3.15
N TRP A 379 23.87 -15.07 -3.26
CA TRP A 379 25.25 -15.48 -2.99
C TRP A 379 25.50 -15.88 -1.52
N ASN A 380 24.98 -15.11 -0.57
CA ASN A 380 25.34 -15.26 0.83
C ASN A 380 24.88 -16.57 1.43
N SER A 381 25.68 -17.09 2.35
CA SER A 381 25.37 -18.26 3.16
C SER A 381 24.88 -17.89 4.57
N VAL A 382 24.20 -18.84 5.20
CA VAL A 382 23.91 -18.88 6.63
C VAL A 382 24.13 -20.33 7.11
N GLY A 383 25.19 -20.54 7.88
CA GLY A 383 25.64 -21.89 8.17
C GLY A 383 26.00 -22.64 6.89
N ASP A 384 25.43 -23.84 6.70
CA ASP A 384 25.59 -24.69 5.51
C ASP A 384 24.56 -24.41 4.40
N ARG A 385 23.71 -23.40 4.56
CA ARG A 385 22.64 -23.04 3.62
C ARG A 385 22.98 -21.75 2.85
N ARG A 386 22.31 -21.57 1.72
CA ARG A 386 22.33 -20.37 0.90
C ARG A 386 20.96 -19.69 0.92
N TYR A 387 20.96 -18.36 0.96
CA TYR A 387 19.70 -17.61 0.88
C TYR A 387 19.04 -17.77 -0.46
N ILE A 388 17.70 -17.87 -0.44
CA ILE A 388 16.83 -17.91 -1.60
C ILE A 388 15.58 -17.10 -1.28
N LEU A 389 15.29 -16.07 -2.10
CA LEU A 389 14.36 -15.02 -1.76
C LEU A 389 13.24 -14.90 -2.80
N GLY A 390 12.22 -14.08 -2.53
CA GLY A 390 11.19 -13.69 -3.48
C GLY A 390 9.86 -14.46 -3.34
N GLY A 391 9.87 -15.64 -2.77
CA GLY A 391 8.71 -16.55 -2.85
C GLY A 391 8.52 -17.10 -4.25
N ALA A 392 7.54 -17.96 -4.45
CA ALA A 392 7.29 -18.60 -5.75
C ALA A 392 5.80 -18.86 -6.00
N TRP A 393 5.47 -19.29 -7.22
CA TRP A 393 4.15 -19.80 -7.57
C TRP A 393 3.72 -20.91 -6.59
N GLY A 394 2.43 -20.95 -6.28
CA GLY A 394 1.86 -21.92 -5.34
C GLY A 394 2.21 -21.70 -3.87
N GLU A 395 2.97 -20.66 -3.55
CA GLU A 395 3.32 -20.31 -2.18
C GLU A 395 2.48 -19.14 -1.67
N PRO A 396 2.33 -19.01 -0.34
CA PRO A 396 1.69 -17.85 0.25
C PRO A 396 2.47 -16.57 -0.06
N THR A 397 1.78 -15.47 -0.31
CA THR A 397 2.36 -14.18 -0.72
C THR A 397 3.37 -13.60 0.30
N TYR A 398 3.24 -13.94 1.59
CA TYR A 398 4.20 -13.51 2.61
C TYR A 398 5.62 -14.04 2.38
N MET A 399 5.78 -15.10 1.59
CA MET A 399 7.10 -15.65 1.26
C MET A 399 7.98 -14.66 0.49
N PHE A 400 7.40 -13.66 -0.17
CA PHE A 400 8.16 -12.57 -0.79
C PHE A 400 9.10 -11.85 0.18
N LYS A 401 8.66 -11.62 1.41
CA LYS A 401 9.51 -10.96 2.44
C LYS A 401 10.19 -11.93 3.38
N ASN A 402 9.89 -13.22 3.29
CA ASN A 402 10.49 -14.18 4.16
C ASN A 402 11.98 -14.35 3.82
N LEU A 403 12.79 -14.33 4.87
CA LEU A 403 14.20 -14.64 4.75
C LEU A 403 14.35 -16.15 4.81
N ASP A 404 14.51 -16.77 3.66
CA ASP A 404 14.61 -18.22 3.54
C ASP A 404 16.00 -18.65 3.08
N ALA A 405 16.44 -19.84 3.52
CA ALA A 405 17.73 -20.40 3.16
C ALA A 405 17.66 -21.93 3.06
N TRP A 406 18.13 -22.47 1.95
CA TRP A 406 18.07 -23.88 1.64
C TRP A 406 19.47 -24.45 1.41
N MET A 407 19.58 -25.78 1.47
CA MET A 407 20.85 -26.45 1.14
C MET A 407 21.23 -26.14 -0.32
N PRO A 408 22.49 -25.77 -0.58
CA PRO A 408 22.89 -25.30 -1.90
C PRO A 408 22.72 -26.34 -3.02
N ILE A 409 22.54 -27.61 -2.67
CA ILE A 409 22.30 -28.74 -3.61
C ILE A 409 20.82 -28.93 -3.92
N GLU A 410 19.91 -28.32 -3.18
CA GLU A 410 18.46 -28.45 -3.36
C GLU A 410 17.98 -27.91 -4.72
N ARG A 411 17.03 -28.61 -5.34
CA ARG A 411 16.59 -28.36 -6.72
C ARG A 411 15.06 -28.47 -6.83
N ALA A 412 14.33 -27.73 -6.00
CA ALA A 412 12.87 -27.70 -6.09
C ALA A 412 12.41 -26.99 -7.39
N PRO A 413 11.25 -27.36 -7.96
CA PRO A 413 10.72 -26.69 -9.15
C PRO A 413 10.56 -25.18 -9.01
N THR A 414 10.41 -24.70 -7.78
CA THR A 414 10.29 -23.28 -7.42
C THR A 414 11.65 -22.57 -7.25
N HIS A 415 12.78 -23.25 -7.36
CA HIS A 415 14.11 -22.67 -7.19
C HIS A 415 14.68 -22.24 -8.53
N GLY A 416 14.81 -20.95 -8.73
CA GLY A 416 15.43 -20.30 -9.87
C GLY A 416 16.42 -19.23 -9.42
N PHE A 417 16.72 -18.25 -10.27
CA PHE A 417 17.65 -17.18 -9.97
C PHE A 417 17.63 -16.09 -11.03
N ARG A 418 18.29 -14.96 -10.72
CA ARG A 418 18.73 -13.94 -11.68
C ARG A 418 20.18 -13.55 -11.42
N CYS A 419 20.83 -12.90 -12.38
CA CYS A 419 22.22 -12.49 -12.25
C CYS A 419 22.36 -10.95 -12.12
N MET A 420 23.54 -10.53 -11.72
CA MET A 420 23.94 -9.11 -11.65
C MET A 420 25.33 -8.89 -12.21
N LEU A 421 25.65 -7.62 -12.53
CA LEU A 421 26.99 -7.15 -12.86
C LEU A 421 27.37 -5.98 -11.96
N HIS A 422 28.56 -6.02 -11.42
CA HIS A 422 29.11 -4.87 -10.71
C HIS A 422 29.49 -3.74 -11.68
N ILE A 423 29.19 -2.50 -11.29
CA ILE A 423 29.71 -1.31 -11.98
C ILE A 423 31.05 -0.91 -11.34
N ASP A 424 31.07 -0.93 -10.00
CA ASP A 424 32.25 -0.68 -9.20
C ASP A 424 32.72 -1.96 -8.48
N ALA A 425 33.97 -2.09 -8.12
CA ALA A 425 34.47 -3.24 -7.37
C ALA A 425 33.72 -3.37 -6.03
N PRO A 426 33.10 -4.52 -5.74
CA PRO A 426 32.34 -4.70 -4.52
C PRO A 426 33.25 -4.86 -3.30
N ALA A 427 32.76 -4.44 -2.14
CA ALA A 427 33.44 -4.72 -0.87
C ALA A 427 33.28 -6.21 -0.51
N GLU A 428 34.34 -6.87 -0.07
CA GLU A 428 34.36 -8.29 0.31
C GLU A 428 33.30 -8.65 1.36
N ILE A 429 32.98 -7.71 2.28
CA ILE A 429 31.99 -7.92 3.31
C ILE A 429 30.58 -8.27 2.77
N LEU A 430 30.29 -7.86 1.53
CA LEU A 430 29.02 -8.15 0.89
C LEU A 430 28.82 -9.64 0.60
N TYR A 431 29.90 -10.39 0.44
CA TYR A 431 29.90 -11.82 0.12
C TYR A 431 30.05 -12.72 1.35
N ALA A 432 30.29 -12.14 2.50
CA ALA A 432 30.44 -12.89 3.74
C ALA A 432 29.17 -13.67 4.10
N SER A 433 29.32 -14.73 4.89
CA SER A 433 28.21 -15.42 5.53
C SER A 433 27.43 -14.45 6.43
N VAL A 434 26.11 -14.48 6.33
CA VAL A 434 25.25 -13.56 7.06
C VAL A 434 24.33 -14.35 7.99
N THR A 435 24.52 -14.17 9.29
CA THR A 435 23.59 -14.72 10.29
C THR A 435 22.55 -13.65 10.63
N PRO A 436 21.25 -13.93 10.45
CA PRO A 436 20.22 -12.96 10.80
C PRO A 436 20.29 -12.62 12.27
N ARG A 437 20.25 -11.35 12.59
CA ARG A 437 20.00 -10.89 13.96
C ARG A 437 18.51 -11.12 14.26
N LEU A 438 18.18 -12.30 14.72
CA LEU A 438 16.87 -12.54 15.34
C LEU A 438 16.92 -11.82 16.69
N ALA A 439 16.72 -10.51 16.65
CA ALA A 439 16.92 -9.58 17.75
C ALA A 439 16.14 -9.94 19.03
N PHE A 440 15.19 -10.84 18.90
CA PHE A 440 14.32 -11.23 20.01
C PHE A 440 14.97 -12.22 20.98
N ASN A 441 15.68 -13.24 20.49
CA ASN A 441 16.20 -14.31 21.35
C ASN A 441 17.28 -13.83 22.35
N GLU A 442 17.86 -12.64 22.13
CA GLU A 442 18.89 -12.03 22.96
C GLU A 442 18.37 -10.86 23.82
N ALA A 443 17.17 -10.34 23.50
CA ALA A 443 16.61 -9.18 24.18
C ALA A 443 16.13 -9.57 25.58
N LYS A 444 16.79 -9.04 26.61
CA LYS A 444 16.40 -9.21 28.01
C LYS A 444 15.72 -7.93 28.50
N PRO A 445 14.62 -8.07 29.26
CA PRO A 445 14.01 -6.92 29.94
C PRO A 445 15.00 -6.28 30.90
N VAL A 446 14.91 -4.97 31.05
CA VAL A 446 15.62 -4.24 32.09
C VAL A 446 15.11 -4.65 33.50
N THR A 447 15.90 -4.35 34.50
CA THR A 447 15.46 -4.53 35.92
C THR A 447 14.27 -3.64 36.25
N ASP A 448 13.53 -3.95 37.30
CA ASP A 448 12.35 -3.20 37.72
C ASP A 448 12.67 -1.73 38.06
N ASP A 449 13.82 -1.48 38.71
CA ASP A 449 14.27 -0.12 39.03
C ASP A 449 14.49 0.72 37.75
N VAL A 450 15.08 0.14 36.69
CA VAL A 450 15.28 0.80 35.43
C VAL A 450 13.94 0.98 34.69
N PHE A 451 13.07 -0.02 34.76
CA PHE A 451 11.72 0.11 34.18
C PHE A 451 10.92 1.22 34.83
N GLU A 452 10.97 1.36 36.16
CA GLU A 452 10.30 2.45 36.86
C GLU A 452 10.83 3.83 36.42
N ALA A 453 12.13 3.94 36.12
CA ALA A 453 12.67 5.15 35.54
C ALA A 453 12.09 5.44 34.12
N TYR A 454 11.93 4.38 33.31
CA TYR A 454 11.27 4.53 32.00
C TYR A 454 9.78 4.86 32.15
N ARG A 455 9.06 4.19 33.04
CA ARG A 455 7.63 4.44 33.30
C ARG A 455 7.36 5.90 33.67
N ARG A 456 8.25 6.55 34.43
CA ARG A 456 8.10 7.96 34.84
C ARG A 456 8.10 8.94 33.68
N ILE A 457 8.73 8.64 32.54
CA ILE A 457 8.69 9.56 31.38
C ILE A 457 7.32 9.61 30.71
N TYR A 458 6.48 8.60 30.94
CA TYR A 458 5.11 8.53 30.44
C TYR A 458 4.11 9.20 31.39
N SER A 459 4.49 9.52 32.64
CA SER A 459 3.62 10.22 33.58
C SER A 459 3.32 11.65 33.13
N TYR A 460 2.21 12.18 33.59
CA TYR A 460 1.77 13.55 33.33
C TYR A 460 0.94 14.06 34.51
N ASP A 461 0.79 15.39 34.60
CA ASP A 461 -0.06 16.01 35.58
C ASP A 461 -1.52 15.99 35.12
N HIS A 462 -2.44 15.60 36.00
CA HIS A 462 -3.89 15.60 35.74
C HIS A 462 -4.42 17.05 35.93
N THR A 463 -4.29 17.84 34.87
CA THR A 463 -4.87 19.19 34.79
C THR A 463 -6.30 19.12 34.26
N ASP A 464 -7.08 20.20 34.43
CA ASP A 464 -8.42 20.32 33.83
C ASP A 464 -8.38 19.96 32.35
N LEU A 465 -9.37 19.22 31.91
CA LEU A 465 -9.48 18.78 30.52
C LEU A 465 -9.96 19.88 29.57
N GLU A 466 -10.67 20.89 30.10
CA GLU A 466 -11.35 21.92 29.30
C GLU A 466 -12.08 21.28 28.09
N ALA A 467 -12.75 20.15 28.36
CA ALA A 467 -13.33 19.31 27.32
C ALA A 467 -14.51 20.00 26.62
N THR A 468 -14.57 19.87 25.32
CA THR A 468 -15.67 20.35 24.48
C THR A 468 -16.18 19.27 23.54
N VAL A 469 -17.50 19.27 23.32
CA VAL A 469 -18.11 18.48 22.25
C VAL A 469 -18.16 19.38 21.01
N ASP A 470 -17.28 19.10 20.06
CA ASP A 470 -17.10 19.93 18.86
C ASP A 470 -18.18 19.68 17.81
N SER A 471 -18.63 18.43 17.69
CA SER A 471 -19.72 18.07 16.78
C SER A 471 -20.44 16.77 17.21
N VAL A 472 -21.69 16.65 16.79
CA VAL A 472 -22.49 15.45 16.96
C VAL A 472 -23.10 15.08 15.60
N ALA A 473 -22.84 13.83 15.15
CA ALA A 473 -23.44 13.28 13.95
C ALA A 473 -24.36 12.10 14.33
N ASP A 474 -25.63 12.22 14.00
CA ASP A 474 -26.69 11.30 14.40
C ASP A 474 -27.33 10.56 13.21
N THR A 475 -26.60 10.44 12.11
CA THR A 475 -27.08 9.86 10.85
C THR A 475 -26.84 8.35 10.72
N ALA A 476 -25.90 7.79 11.49
CA ALA A 476 -25.61 6.36 11.42
C ALA A 476 -26.71 5.52 12.12
N PRO A 477 -27.09 4.35 11.56
CA PRO A 477 -28.20 3.56 12.09
C PRO A 477 -27.91 2.91 13.46
N HIS A 478 -26.63 2.62 13.78
CA HIS A 478 -26.26 1.84 14.95
C HIS A 478 -25.58 2.63 16.06
N TRP A 479 -25.10 3.85 15.76
CA TRP A 479 -24.42 4.69 16.75
C TRP A 479 -24.65 6.17 16.50
N ARG A 480 -24.44 6.96 17.54
CA ARG A 480 -24.26 8.40 17.47
C ARG A 480 -22.75 8.68 17.54
N LYS A 481 -22.21 9.48 16.62
CA LYS A 481 -20.82 9.90 16.64
C LYS A 481 -20.71 11.28 17.28
N GLU A 482 -19.88 11.40 18.32
CA GLU A 482 -19.44 12.66 18.88
C GLU A 482 -17.97 12.90 18.51
N THR A 483 -17.63 14.11 18.10
CA THR A 483 -16.25 14.57 18.03
C THR A 483 -16.03 15.49 19.21
N VAL A 484 -15.02 15.19 20.00
CA VAL A 484 -14.70 15.93 21.22
C VAL A 484 -13.24 16.40 21.19
N SER A 485 -12.94 17.46 21.90
CA SER A 485 -11.55 17.86 22.11
C SER A 485 -11.30 18.26 23.56
N PHE A 486 -10.07 18.02 24.02
CA PHE A 486 -9.65 18.31 25.40
C PHE A 486 -8.15 18.62 25.44
N GLU A 487 -7.69 19.26 26.53
CA GLU A 487 -6.29 19.63 26.69
C GLU A 487 -5.36 18.42 26.74
N ALA A 488 -4.29 18.45 25.90
CA ALA A 488 -3.23 17.46 25.94
C ALA A 488 -2.35 17.61 27.21
N ALA A 489 -1.67 16.54 27.59
CA ALA A 489 -0.73 16.57 28.72
C ALA A 489 0.66 17.14 28.35
N TYR A 490 0.76 17.87 27.26
CA TYR A 490 2.02 18.48 26.80
C TYR A 490 1.74 19.67 25.87
N GLY A 491 2.65 20.65 25.93
CA GLY A 491 2.51 21.86 25.11
C GLY A 491 1.24 22.65 25.42
N SER A 492 0.79 23.43 24.45
CA SER A 492 -0.53 24.08 24.46
C SER A 492 -1.39 23.46 23.34
N GLU A 493 -1.44 22.14 23.30
CA GLU A 493 -2.12 21.37 22.26
C GLU A 493 -3.41 20.74 22.80
N ARG A 494 -4.31 20.42 21.89
CA ARG A 494 -5.54 19.69 22.21
C ARG A 494 -5.54 18.31 21.55
N VAL A 495 -6.04 17.33 22.26
CA VAL A 495 -6.38 16.01 21.71
C VAL A 495 -7.79 16.08 21.17
N SER A 496 -8.00 15.63 19.95
CA SER A 496 -9.33 15.38 19.40
C SER A 496 -9.64 13.90 19.46
N ALA A 497 -10.87 13.52 19.78
CA ALA A 497 -11.31 12.14 19.78
C ALA A 497 -12.71 11.98 19.18
N MET A 498 -12.96 10.86 18.51
CA MET A 498 -14.27 10.47 18.03
C MET A 498 -14.83 9.37 18.92
N LEU A 499 -16.04 9.59 19.45
CA LEU A 499 -16.78 8.63 20.23
C LEU A 499 -17.93 8.09 19.39
N PHE A 500 -18.02 6.78 19.25
CA PHE A 500 -19.13 6.09 18.60
C PHE A 500 -19.98 5.41 19.69
N LEU A 501 -21.06 6.08 20.09
CA LEU A 501 -21.92 5.67 21.19
C LEU A 501 -23.05 4.80 20.65
N PRO A 502 -23.25 3.57 21.16
CA PRO A 502 -24.26 2.64 20.63
C PRO A 502 -25.67 3.16 20.87
N ARG A 503 -26.57 2.90 19.90
CA ARG A 503 -28.00 3.25 20.02
C ARG A 503 -28.83 2.16 20.69
N ASP A 504 -28.42 0.92 20.53
CA ASP A 504 -29.18 -0.25 20.94
C ASP A 504 -28.76 -0.78 22.34
N ALA A 505 -28.03 0.01 23.12
CA ALA A 505 -27.62 -0.30 24.47
C ALA A 505 -27.92 0.84 25.43
N THR A 506 -27.94 0.55 26.73
CA THR A 506 -28.23 1.52 27.79
C THR A 506 -26.93 1.94 28.48
N PRO A 507 -26.66 3.25 28.65
CA PRO A 507 -25.52 3.72 29.43
C PRO A 507 -25.61 3.35 30.92
N PRO A 508 -24.49 3.29 31.68
CA PRO A 508 -23.16 3.60 31.20
C PRO A 508 -22.57 2.48 30.32
N TYR A 509 -21.87 2.88 29.24
CA TYR A 509 -21.32 1.95 28.25
C TYR A 509 -19.92 1.47 28.66
N GLN A 510 -19.64 0.18 28.51
CA GLN A 510 -18.25 -0.32 28.42
C GLN A 510 -17.56 0.36 27.22
N ALA A 511 -16.31 0.74 27.34
CA ALA A 511 -15.62 1.45 26.27
C ALA A 511 -14.38 0.72 25.75
N VAL A 512 -14.22 0.73 24.43
CA VAL A 512 -13.07 0.20 23.72
C VAL A 512 -12.31 1.34 23.08
N ILE A 513 -11.05 1.53 23.46
CA ILE A 513 -10.21 2.59 22.94
C ILE A 513 -9.36 2.02 21.80
N TRP A 514 -9.51 2.59 20.62
CA TRP A 514 -8.83 2.16 19.40
C TRP A 514 -7.49 2.84 19.20
N PHE A 515 -6.48 2.05 18.86
CA PHE A 515 -5.22 2.56 18.35
C PHE A 515 -4.97 2.00 16.94
N PRO A 516 -4.80 2.86 15.92
CA PRO A 516 -4.77 2.47 14.51
C PRO A 516 -3.45 1.82 14.07
N GLY A 517 -3.44 1.33 12.83
CA GLY A 517 -2.25 0.93 12.08
C GLY A 517 -1.44 2.12 11.55
N ALA A 518 -0.34 1.83 10.86
CA ALA A 518 0.54 2.87 10.31
C ALA A 518 -0.05 3.59 9.06
N ASP A 519 -1.14 3.10 8.51
CA ASP A 519 -1.90 3.71 7.42
C ASP A 519 -2.37 5.14 7.73
N VAL A 520 -2.57 5.46 9.01
CA VAL A 520 -2.96 6.82 9.46
C VAL A 520 -1.94 7.91 9.14
N PHE A 521 -0.69 7.56 8.91
CA PHE A 521 0.32 8.52 8.46
C PHE A 521 0.17 8.91 6.98
N LEU A 522 -0.61 8.16 6.22
CA LEU A 522 -0.86 8.39 4.81
C LEU A 522 -2.07 9.31 4.56
N SER A 523 -2.92 9.51 5.56
CA SER A 523 -4.10 10.38 5.48
C SER A 523 -3.93 11.66 6.30
N ARG A 524 -4.50 12.78 5.84
CA ARG A 524 -4.52 14.06 6.55
C ARG A 524 -5.85 14.35 7.23
N SER A 525 -6.80 13.45 7.11
CA SER A 525 -8.11 13.60 7.73
C SER A 525 -8.61 12.29 8.30
N ALA A 526 -9.07 12.34 9.53
CA ALA A 526 -9.71 11.23 10.20
C ALA A 526 -11.16 11.00 9.74
N GLU A 527 -11.74 11.92 8.95
CA GLU A 527 -13.12 11.76 8.47
C GLU A 527 -13.30 10.51 7.59
N ALA A 528 -12.26 10.13 6.85
CA ALA A 528 -12.30 9.00 5.92
C ALA A 528 -12.10 7.63 6.58
N LEU A 529 -11.79 7.52 7.86
CA LEU A 529 -11.58 6.30 8.67
C LEU A 529 -11.36 5.03 7.83
N ALA A 530 -10.26 4.96 7.08
CA ALA A 530 -10.00 3.91 6.07
C ALA A 530 -10.12 2.48 6.63
N SER A 531 -9.88 2.30 7.93
CA SER A 531 -9.95 1.00 8.61
C SER A 531 -11.21 0.79 9.44
N SER A 532 -12.29 1.55 9.18
CA SER A 532 -13.52 1.49 9.99
C SER A 532 -14.13 0.08 10.09
N TYR A 533 -13.98 -0.73 9.06
CA TYR A 533 -14.43 -2.12 9.05
C TYR A 533 -13.74 -3.02 10.12
N LEU A 534 -12.63 -2.60 10.69
CA LEU A 534 -11.93 -3.32 11.76
C LEU A 534 -12.52 -3.07 13.14
N PHE A 535 -13.37 -2.05 13.29
CA PHE A 535 -13.93 -1.67 14.60
C PHE A 535 -15.43 -1.33 14.59
N ASP A 536 -16.08 -1.18 13.43
CA ASP A 536 -17.50 -0.80 13.32
C ASP A 536 -18.46 -1.77 14.03
N PHE A 537 -18.03 -2.99 14.28
CA PHE A 537 -18.79 -3.98 15.03
C PHE A 537 -18.82 -3.70 16.54
N ILE A 538 -17.87 -2.93 17.08
CA ILE A 538 -17.84 -2.58 18.50
C ILE A 538 -19.07 -1.79 18.91
N PRO A 539 -19.42 -0.62 18.30
CA PRO A 539 -20.65 0.08 18.67
C PRO A 539 -21.91 -0.72 18.33
N ARG A 540 -21.88 -1.60 17.34
CA ARG A 540 -22.98 -2.52 17.02
C ARG A 540 -23.16 -3.63 18.06
N SER A 541 -22.13 -3.93 18.83
CA SER A 541 -22.21 -4.89 19.96
C SER A 541 -22.74 -4.27 21.25
N GLY A 542 -23.04 -2.96 21.26
CA GLY A 542 -23.54 -2.24 22.43
C GLY A 542 -22.44 -1.61 23.30
N ARG A 543 -21.18 -1.60 22.87
CA ARG A 543 -20.04 -0.95 23.53
C ARG A 543 -19.71 0.38 22.87
N ALA A 544 -19.26 1.36 23.62
CA ALA A 544 -18.71 2.58 23.07
C ALA A 544 -17.35 2.29 22.41
N LEU A 545 -17.12 2.86 21.23
CA LEU A 545 -15.79 2.91 20.62
C LEU A 545 -15.25 4.32 20.73
N VAL A 546 -14.02 4.46 21.18
CA VAL A 546 -13.32 5.73 21.35
C VAL A 546 -12.08 5.73 20.47
N TYR A 547 -11.99 6.72 19.59
CA TYR A 547 -10.89 6.86 18.64
C TYR A 547 -10.18 8.21 18.82
N PRO A 548 -9.12 8.26 19.64
CA PRO A 548 -8.29 9.46 19.76
C PRO A 548 -7.49 9.71 18.48
N ILE A 549 -7.34 10.97 18.12
CA ILE A 549 -6.42 11.41 17.06
C ILE A 549 -5.07 11.70 17.72
N TYR A 550 -4.20 10.72 17.67
CA TYR A 550 -2.90 10.77 18.32
C TYR A 550 -1.95 11.76 17.63
N GLN A 551 -0.96 12.26 18.37
CA GLN A 551 0.05 13.19 17.84
C GLN A 551 0.75 12.60 16.62
N GLY A 552 0.90 13.43 15.58
CA GLY A 552 1.51 13.05 14.31
C GLY A 552 0.59 12.31 13.32
N MET A 553 -0.69 12.08 13.68
CA MET A 553 -1.68 11.38 12.85
C MET A 553 -2.73 12.34 12.33
N TYR A 554 -3.24 12.10 11.12
CA TYR A 554 -4.35 12.84 10.49
C TYR A 554 -4.17 14.37 10.56
N GLU A 555 -5.13 15.08 11.15
CA GLU A 555 -5.12 16.54 11.31
C GLU A 555 -3.97 17.03 12.20
N ARG A 556 -3.46 16.19 13.10
CA ARG A 556 -2.30 16.49 13.97
C ARG A 556 -0.97 16.08 13.34
N PHE A 557 -0.94 15.84 12.04
CA PHE A 557 0.28 15.44 11.32
C PHE A 557 1.36 16.51 11.37
N ALA A 558 2.57 16.08 11.72
CA ALA A 558 3.77 16.88 11.62
C ALA A 558 4.78 16.19 10.68
N PRO A 559 5.23 16.83 9.59
CA PRO A 559 6.24 16.26 8.72
C PRO A 559 7.60 16.24 9.45
N ALA A 560 8.01 15.09 9.94
CA ALA A 560 9.33 14.96 10.54
C ALA A 560 9.92 13.58 10.23
N MET A 561 11.18 13.58 9.74
CA MET A 561 11.99 12.37 9.76
C MET A 561 12.06 11.87 11.21
N LEU A 562 11.58 10.66 11.47
CA LEU A 562 11.58 10.06 12.80
C LEU A 562 12.99 9.61 13.16
N THR A 563 13.83 10.54 13.65
CA THR A 563 15.05 10.14 14.36
C THR A 563 14.69 9.29 15.59
N PRO A 564 15.60 8.46 16.11
CA PRO A 564 15.34 7.66 17.29
C PRO A 564 14.75 8.46 18.48
N ASN A 565 15.26 9.66 18.72
CA ASN A 565 14.75 10.53 19.78
C ASN A 565 13.33 11.07 19.49
N LYS A 566 13.06 11.49 18.25
CA LYS A 566 11.70 11.92 17.87
C LYS A 566 10.69 10.77 17.95
N ARG A 567 11.12 9.55 17.64
CA ARG A 567 10.27 8.35 17.78
C ARG A 567 9.94 8.07 19.25
N ARG A 568 10.93 8.21 20.14
CA ARG A 568 10.72 8.12 21.59
C ARG A 568 9.72 9.18 22.07
N ASP A 569 9.94 10.44 21.70
CA ASP A 569 9.09 11.55 22.11
C ASP A 569 7.66 11.37 21.61
N LEU A 570 7.49 10.92 20.37
CA LEU A 570 6.18 10.60 19.79
C LEU A 570 5.46 9.47 20.55
N MET A 571 6.19 8.40 20.92
CA MET A 571 5.63 7.30 21.70
C MET A 571 5.13 7.78 23.08
N ILE A 572 5.88 8.67 23.73
CA ILE A 572 5.48 9.28 25.01
C ILE A 572 4.22 10.13 24.81
N MET A 573 4.16 10.93 23.75
CA MET A 573 2.98 11.73 23.43
C MET A 573 1.75 10.85 23.17
N TRP A 574 1.87 9.75 22.43
CA TRP A 574 0.77 8.79 22.22
C TRP A 574 0.24 8.21 23.52
N SER A 575 1.13 7.85 24.42
CA SER A 575 0.71 7.34 25.73
C SER A 575 -0.02 8.39 26.55
N LYS A 576 0.44 9.65 26.49
CA LYS A 576 -0.21 10.77 27.17
C LYS A 576 -1.56 11.12 26.55
N ASP A 577 -1.68 11.10 25.21
CA ASP A 577 -2.95 11.30 24.50
C ASP A 577 -3.96 10.21 24.91
N LEU A 578 -3.49 8.95 25.01
CA LEU A 578 -4.31 7.83 25.47
C LEU A 578 -4.76 8.04 26.93
N GLY A 579 -3.84 8.40 27.82
CA GLY A 579 -4.14 8.66 29.24
C GLY A 579 -5.15 9.80 29.40
N ARG A 580 -4.98 10.93 28.69
CA ARG A 580 -5.92 12.06 28.70
C ARG A 580 -7.30 11.68 28.11
N THR A 581 -7.31 10.78 27.14
CA THR A 581 -8.57 10.22 26.64
C THR A 581 -9.29 9.44 27.74
N ILE A 582 -8.58 8.63 28.52
CA ILE A 582 -9.16 7.89 29.63
C ILE A 582 -9.64 8.86 30.72
N ASP A 583 -8.85 9.91 31.06
CA ASP A 583 -9.28 10.94 32.00
C ASP A 583 -10.62 11.59 31.57
N TYR A 584 -10.77 11.85 30.26
CA TYR A 584 -12.05 12.35 29.71
C TYR A 584 -13.21 11.34 29.87
N LEU A 585 -12.93 10.06 29.67
CA LEU A 585 -13.97 9.03 29.83
C LEU A 585 -14.37 8.87 31.31
N GLU A 586 -13.48 9.11 32.25
CA GLU A 586 -13.76 9.11 33.70
C GLU A 586 -14.70 10.26 34.12
N GLU A 587 -14.70 11.39 33.41
CA GLU A 587 -15.62 12.51 33.65
C GLU A 587 -17.03 12.31 33.05
N ARG A 588 -17.23 11.26 32.24
CA ARG A 588 -18.51 11.02 31.54
C ARG A 588 -19.43 10.07 32.35
N GLU A 589 -20.65 10.53 32.59
CA GLU A 589 -21.68 9.74 33.26
C GLU A 589 -22.22 8.56 32.39
N ASP A 590 -22.09 8.65 31.07
CA ASP A 590 -22.57 7.64 30.13
C ASP A 590 -21.52 6.58 29.78
N ILE A 591 -20.32 6.64 30.35
CA ILE A 591 -19.24 5.65 30.17
C ILE A 591 -18.94 4.98 31.50
N ASP A 592 -18.83 3.66 31.51
CA ASP A 592 -18.31 2.89 32.63
C ASP A 592 -16.77 2.83 32.55
N SER A 593 -16.12 3.78 33.20
CA SER A 593 -14.66 3.91 33.19
C SER A 593 -13.93 2.76 33.92
N SER A 594 -14.66 1.92 34.67
CA SER A 594 -14.10 0.68 35.26
C SER A 594 -14.05 -0.48 34.24
N MET A 595 -14.68 -0.34 33.07
CA MET A 595 -14.82 -1.37 32.03
C MET A 595 -14.22 -0.88 30.70
N LEU A 596 -12.92 -0.61 30.71
CA LEU A 596 -12.16 -0.13 29.55
C LEU A 596 -11.35 -1.25 28.91
N ALA A 597 -11.33 -1.32 27.58
CA ALA A 597 -10.45 -2.18 26.81
C ALA A 597 -9.59 -1.40 25.85
N TYR A 598 -8.35 -1.86 25.67
CA TYR A 598 -7.47 -1.42 24.60
C TYR A 598 -7.64 -2.28 23.36
N TYR A 599 -7.78 -1.68 22.18
CA TYR A 599 -7.81 -2.41 20.91
C TYR A 599 -6.86 -1.77 19.92
N GLY A 600 -5.73 -2.41 19.67
CA GLY A 600 -4.70 -1.93 18.75
C GLY A 600 -4.62 -2.77 17.49
N PHE A 601 -4.45 -2.12 16.34
CA PHE A 601 -4.19 -2.77 15.05
C PHE A 601 -2.76 -2.47 14.59
N SER A 602 -2.03 -3.48 14.12
CA SER A 602 -0.69 -3.33 13.51
C SER A 602 0.22 -2.45 14.37
N LEU A 603 0.44 -1.17 14.03
CA LEU A 603 1.21 -0.22 14.84
C LEU A 603 0.69 -0.15 16.27
N GLY A 604 -0.62 -0.08 16.47
CA GLY A 604 -1.27 -0.10 17.79
C GLY A 604 -1.03 -1.40 18.54
N ALA A 605 -1.11 -2.54 17.86
CA ALA A 605 -0.87 -3.85 18.45
C ALA A 605 0.59 -4.07 18.85
N VAL A 606 1.54 -3.60 18.04
CA VAL A 606 2.98 -3.66 18.35
C VAL A 606 3.35 -2.79 19.55
N ASN A 607 2.69 -1.63 19.72
CA ASN A 607 2.91 -0.70 20.82
C ASN A 607 2.05 -0.99 22.03
N GLY A 608 0.97 -1.75 21.87
CA GLY A 608 0.01 -2.07 22.93
C GLY A 608 0.64 -2.48 24.27
N PRO A 609 1.65 -3.36 24.29
CA PRO A 609 2.31 -3.75 25.54
C PRO A 609 2.97 -2.59 26.30
N ILE A 610 3.39 -1.50 25.62
CA ILE A 610 3.90 -0.31 26.28
C ILE A 610 2.76 0.40 27.01
N PHE A 611 1.68 0.69 26.30
CA PHE A 611 0.55 1.45 26.81
C PHE A 611 -0.15 0.73 27.96
N THR A 612 -0.36 -0.59 27.84
CA THR A 612 -1.01 -1.40 28.87
C THR A 612 -0.08 -1.77 30.05
N ALA A 613 1.22 -1.49 29.94
CA ALA A 613 2.14 -1.61 31.07
C ALA A 613 2.29 -0.29 31.85
N VAL A 614 2.00 0.84 31.24
CA VAL A 614 2.10 2.16 31.89
C VAL A 614 0.76 2.69 32.40
N ASP A 615 -0.36 2.25 31.83
CA ASP A 615 -1.71 2.61 32.25
C ASP A 615 -2.47 1.34 32.71
N GLU A 616 -2.77 1.31 34.00
CA GLU A 616 -3.36 0.15 34.67
C GLU A 616 -4.91 0.15 34.62
N ARG A 617 -5.54 1.15 34.00
CA ARG A 617 -7.01 1.28 33.93
C ARG A 617 -7.69 0.30 32.97
N PHE A 618 -6.94 -0.34 32.08
CA PHE A 618 -7.48 -1.33 31.14
C PHE A 618 -7.79 -2.67 31.82
N GLN A 619 -8.97 -3.22 31.55
CA GLN A 619 -9.42 -4.54 31.99
C GLN A 619 -9.18 -5.64 30.96
N ALA A 620 -9.05 -5.27 29.67
CA ALA A 620 -8.73 -6.18 28.58
C ALA A 620 -7.90 -5.48 27.50
N ALA A 621 -7.13 -6.26 26.76
CA ALA A 621 -6.40 -5.79 25.59
C ALA A 621 -6.58 -6.74 24.40
N VAL A 622 -6.71 -6.17 23.21
CA VAL A 622 -6.72 -6.90 21.94
C VAL A 622 -5.63 -6.33 21.04
N TYR A 623 -4.75 -7.20 20.57
CA TYR A 623 -3.65 -6.86 19.65
C TYR A 623 -3.88 -7.58 18.32
N LEU A 624 -4.51 -6.89 17.37
CA LEU A 624 -4.75 -7.40 16.01
C LEU A 624 -3.52 -7.14 15.15
N SER A 625 -2.95 -8.20 14.59
CA SER A 625 -1.75 -8.14 13.74
C SER A 625 -0.54 -7.56 14.48
N GLY A 626 -0.33 -7.99 15.72
CA GLY A 626 0.76 -7.57 16.58
C GLY A 626 1.95 -8.52 16.54
N GLY A 627 3.12 -8.02 16.94
CA GLY A 627 4.34 -8.81 17.07
C GLY A 627 5.49 -7.97 17.62
N TYR A 628 6.60 -8.61 17.93
CA TYR A 628 7.80 -7.90 18.36
C TYR A 628 8.43 -7.13 17.20
N TRP A 629 8.70 -5.87 17.43
CA TRP A 629 9.42 -5.01 16.48
C TRP A 629 10.42 -4.16 17.26
N LYS A 630 11.71 -4.30 16.97
CA LYS A 630 12.76 -3.48 17.58
C LYS A 630 12.69 -2.05 17.02
N LYS A 631 12.55 -1.04 17.90
CA LYS A 631 12.21 0.32 17.48
C LYS A 631 13.24 1.40 17.71
N GLY A 632 14.13 1.24 18.67
CA GLY A 632 15.09 2.29 18.94
C GLY A 632 15.56 2.38 20.40
N PRO A 633 15.42 3.55 21.07
CA PRO A 633 15.90 3.71 22.45
C PRO A 633 15.21 2.77 23.43
N PRO A 634 15.92 2.33 24.49
CA PRO A 634 15.39 1.37 25.46
C PRO A 634 14.07 1.76 26.13
N GLU A 635 13.80 3.05 26.22
CA GLU A 635 12.59 3.64 26.83
C GLU A 635 11.31 3.38 26.04
N ILE A 636 11.44 2.91 24.79
CA ILE A 636 10.31 2.54 23.91
C ILE A 636 10.43 1.12 23.37
N GLU A 637 11.36 0.32 23.90
CA GLU A 637 11.50 -1.09 23.50
C GLU A 637 10.48 -1.95 24.20
N VAL A 638 9.62 -2.59 23.42
CA VAL A 638 8.51 -3.44 23.90
C VAL A 638 8.99 -4.54 24.85
N VAL A 639 10.23 -5.04 24.66
CA VAL A 639 10.84 -6.04 25.56
C VAL A 639 10.86 -5.60 27.01
N ASN A 640 10.98 -4.29 27.28
CA ASN A 640 11.01 -3.75 28.64
C ASN A 640 9.63 -3.60 29.27
N PHE A 641 8.58 -3.60 28.48
CA PHE A 641 7.19 -3.35 28.92
C PHE A 641 6.33 -4.62 28.89
N ALA A 642 6.49 -5.48 27.88
CA ALA A 642 5.65 -6.66 27.72
C ALA A 642 5.57 -7.56 28.95
N PRO A 643 6.66 -7.84 29.70
CA PRO A 643 6.58 -8.61 30.92
C PRO A 643 5.79 -7.94 32.06
N ARG A 644 5.56 -6.64 31.95
CA ARG A 644 4.84 -5.81 32.93
C ARG A 644 3.43 -5.44 32.49
N SER A 645 3.08 -5.73 31.24
CA SER A 645 1.70 -5.70 30.75
C SER A 645 0.96 -6.93 31.27
N ARG A 646 0.20 -6.74 32.37
CA ARG A 646 -0.51 -7.82 33.09
C ARG A 646 -1.99 -7.89 32.72
N VAL A 647 -2.46 -6.98 31.89
CA VAL A 647 -3.85 -6.95 31.43
C VAL A 647 -4.16 -8.23 30.63
N PRO A 648 -5.33 -8.85 30.80
CA PRO A 648 -5.78 -9.95 29.96
C PRO A 648 -5.67 -9.61 28.48
N THR A 649 -4.89 -10.39 27.72
CA THR A 649 -4.51 -10.02 26.34
C THR A 649 -4.86 -11.08 25.32
N LEU A 650 -5.63 -10.69 24.30
CA LEU A 650 -5.87 -11.46 23.08
C LEU A 650 -4.97 -10.93 21.97
N MET A 651 -4.14 -11.80 21.38
CA MET A 651 -3.45 -11.53 20.11
C MET A 651 -4.17 -12.27 18.99
N ILE A 652 -4.54 -11.56 17.93
CA ILE A 652 -5.14 -12.13 16.70
C ILE A 652 -4.20 -11.83 15.55
N ASN A 653 -3.69 -12.86 14.89
CA ASN A 653 -2.66 -12.71 13.88
C ASN A 653 -2.90 -13.64 12.69
N GLY A 654 -2.40 -13.23 11.51
CA GLY A 654 -2.29 -14.13 10.36
C GLY A 654 -1.15 -15.11 10.56
N GLN A 655 -1.43 -16.40 10.25
CA GLN A 655 -0.38 -17.45 10.30
C GLN A 655 0.69 -17.21 9.24
N ASP A 656 0.35 -16.48 8.18
CA ASP A 656 1.17 -16.16 7.02
C ASP A 656 1.59 -14.68 7.00
N ASP A 657 1.62 -14.03 8.16
CA ASP A 657 2.03 -12.64 8.29
C ASP A 657 3.51 -12.47 7.92
N TYR A 658 3.77 -11.81 6.78
CA TYR A 658 5.10 -11.55 6.25
C TYR A 658 5.80 -10.36 6.96
N LEU A 659 5.00 -9.45 7.53
CA LEU A 659 5.51 -8.25 8.20
C LEU A 659 5.96 -8.58 9.63
N LEU A 660 5.17 -9.40 10.31
CA LEU A 660 5.42 -9.84 11.68
C LEU A 660 5.31 -11.38 11.76
N PRO A 661 6.32 -12.14 11.27
CA PRO A 661 6.24 -13.59 11.17
C PRO A 661 6.00 -14.27 12.52
N VAL A 662 5.13 -15.27 12.52
CA VAL A 662 4.67 -16.00 13.72
C VAL A 662 5.84 -16.47 14.61
N LYS A 663 6.85 -17.10 14.00
CA LYS A 663 7.95 -17.74 14.72
C LYS A 663 8.91 -16.72 15.33
N SER A 664 9.19 -15.62 14.64
CA SER A 664 10.25 -14.67 15.02
C SER A 664 9.74 -13.42 15.73
N THR A 665 8.44 -13.12 15.67
CA THR A 665 7.88 -11.89 16.26
C THR A 665 6.64 -12.12 17.12
N GLN A 666 5.63 -12.84 16.60
CA GLN A 666 4.34 -12.98 17.28
C GLN A 666 4.43 -13.88 18.51
N ARG A 667 4.89 -15.14 18.36
CA ARG A 667 5.07 -16.08 19.49
C ARG A 667 6.04 -15.56 20.53
N PRO A 668 7.19 -14.97 20.17
CA PRO A 668 8.06 -14.32 21.12
C PRO A 668 7.39 -13.22 21.92
N LEU A 669 6.68 -12.27 21.29
CA LEU A 669 5.95 -11.24 22.02
C LEU A 669 4.90 -11.86 22.95
N PHE A 670 4.08 -12.79 22.45
CA PHE A 670 3.07 -13.49 23.23
C PHE A 670 3.66 -14.19 24.47
N GLY A 671 4.83 -14.85 24.30
CA GLY A 671 5.53 -15.50 25.39
C GLY A 671 5.99 -14.54 26.48
N MET A 672 6.31 -13.28 26.11
CA MET A 672 6.79 -12.25 27.05
C MET A 672 5.70 -11.52 27.81
N LEU A 673 4.45 -11.49 27.31
CA LEU A 673 3.35 -10.78 27.99
C LEU A 673 3.22 -11.27 29.42
N GLY A 674 3.16 -10.32 30.35
CA GLY A 674 3.11 -10.57 31.82
C GLY A 674 1.76 -11.06 32.32
N ALA A 675 0.73 -11.09 31.49
CA ALA A 675 -0.55 -11.70 31.85
C ALA A 675 -0.40 -13.20 32.16
N PRO A 676 -1.14 -13.76 33.11
CA PRO A 676 -1.18 -15.20 33.38
C PRO A 676 -1.54 -16.00 32.11
N SER A 677 -1.12 -17.27 32.04
CA SER A 677 -1.37 -18.11 30.85
C SER A 677 -2.86 -18.24 30.53
N ASP A 678 -3.73 -18.25 31.51
CA ASP A 678 -5.18 -18.37 31.33
C ASP A 678 -5.84 -17.05 30.92
N ASP A 679 -5.12 -15.94 31.09
CA ASP A 679 -5.54 -14.57 30.74
C ASP A 679 -4.82 -14.04 29.51
N LYS A 680 -4.23 -14.92 28.70
CA LYS A 680 -3.71 -14.55 27.39
C LYS A 680 -3.96 -15.62 26.34
N ARG A 681 -4.28 -15.19 25.10
CA ARG A 681 -4.57 -16.07 23.99
C ARG A 681 -3.93 -15.56 22.71
N LEU A 682 -3.33 -16.47 21.93
CA LEU A 682 -2.86 -16.20 20.56
C LEU A 682 -3.76 -16.97 19.58
N ALA A 683 -4.61 -16.27 18.87
CA ALA A 683 -5.44 -16.78 17.78
C ALA A 683 -4.69 -16.58 16.45
N LEU A 684 -4.31 -17.68 15.79
CA LEU A 684 -3.70 -17.65 14.47
C LEU A 684 -4.77 -18.01 13.45
N LEU A 685 -5.08 -17.07 12.57
CA LEU A 685 -6.04 -17.20 11.47
C LEU A 685 -5.30 -17.39 10.14
N GLU A 686 -5.95 -17.99 9.16
CA GLU A 686 -5.41 -18.04 7.80
C GLU A 686 -5.24 -16.64 7.24
N GLY A 687 -4.17 -16.41 6.45
CA GLY A 687 -3.87 -15.17 5.77
C GLY A 687 -2.66 -14.42 6.31
N GLY A 688 -2.40 -13.27 5.67
CA GLY A 688 -1.23 -12.42 5.92
C GLY A 688 -1.39 -11.46 7.09
N HIS A 689 -0.77 -10.28 6.98
CA HIS A 689 -0.73 -9.28 8.06
C HIS A 689 -2.10 -8.91 8.60
N LEU A 690 -3.10 -8.75 7.73
CA LEU A 690 -4.50 -8.65 8.12
C LEU A 690 -5.24 -9.91 7.64
N PRO A 691 -5.67 -10.79 8.57
CA PRO A 691 -6.42 -11.98 8.18
C PRO A 691 -7.72 -11.62 7.46
N PRO A 692 -8.07 -12.29 6.35
CA PRO A 692 -9.25 -11.95 5.55
C PRO A 692 -10.57 -12.38 6.21
N ASP A 693 -10.55 -13.35 7.12
CA ASP A 693 -11.77 -13.79 7.83
C ASP A 693 -12.18 -12.80 8.92
N ARG A 694 -12.86 -11.74 8.48
CA ARG A 694 -13.41 -10.72 9.38
C ARG A 694 -14.38 -11.32 10.42
N ARG A 695 -15.12 -12.38 10.10
CA ARG A 695 -16.08 -12.98 11.05
C ARG A 695 -15.36 -13.69 12.19
N ALA A 696 -14.24 -14.36 11.89
CA ALA A 696 -13.39 -14.94 12.92
C ALA A 696 -12.80 -13.87 13.83
N ILE A 697 -12.29 -12.76 13.27
CA ILE A 697 -11.79 -11.63 14.05
C ILE A 697 -12.87 -11.09 14.98
N ILE A 698 -14.05 -10.79 14.46
CA ILE A 698 -15.18 -10.27 15.27
C ILE A 698 -15.52 -11.21 16.41
N ARG A 699 -15.66 -12.51 16.14
CA ARG A 699 -15.98 -13.51 17.16
C ARG A 699 -14.91 -13.55 18.27
N GLU A 700 -13.64 -13.63 17.91
CA GLU A 700 -12.54 -13.66 18.88
C GLU A 700 -12.52 -12.40 19.75
N VAL A 701 -12.71 -11.22 19.15
CA VAL A 701 -12.73 -9.95 19.88
C VAL A 701 -13.92 -9.87 20.81
N LEU A 702 -15.13 -10.17 20.35
CA LEU A 702 -16.34 -10.07 21.18
C LEU A 702 -16.33 -11.08 22.31
N ASP A 703 -15.95 -12.33 22.06
CA ASP A 703 -15.81 -13.37 23.08
C ASP A 703 -14.80 -12.95 24.16
N TRP A 704 -13.71 -12.28 23.78
CA TRP A 704 -12.70 -11.76 24.71
C TRP A 704 -13.23 -10.60 25.55
N LEU A 705 -13.90 -9.64 24.92
CA LEU A 705 -14.52 -8.52 25.62
C LEU A 705 -15.65 -8.99 26.57
N ASP A 706 -16.48 -9.94 26.16
CA ASP A 706 -17.51 -10.52 27.01
C ASP A 706 -16.94 -11.24 28.24
N ARG A 707 -15.79 -11.88 28.08
CA ARG A 707 -15.10 -12.58 29.17
C ARG A 707 -14.58 -11.63 30.24
N TYR A 708 -14.04 -10.48 29.87
CA TYR A 708 -13.31 -9.61 30.81
C TYR A 708 -14.05 -8.30 31.15
N LEU A 709 -14.91 -7.80 30.28
CA LEU A 709 -15.78 -6.66 30.55
C LEU A 709 -17.21 -7.07 30.89
N GLY A 710 -17.55 -8.33 30.65
CA GLY A 710 -18.92 -8.83 30.77
C GLY A 710 -19.77 -8.62 29.49
N PRO A 711 -20.79 -9.44 29.31
CA PRO A 711 -21.69 -9.35 28.16
C PRO A 711 -22.54 -8.09 28.21
N VAL A 712 -22.81 -7.51 27.03
CA VAL A 712 -23.73 -6.36 26.87
C VAL A 712 -25.09 -6.84 26.39
N THR A 713 -26.15 -6.42 27.07
CA THR A 713 -27.52 -6.69 26.64
C THR A 713 -27.98 -5.60 25.66
N THR A 714 -28.20 -5.96 24.41
CA THR A 714 -28.81 -5.05 23.44
C THR A 714 -30.34 -5.22 23.40
N SER A 715 -31.07 -4.14 23.16
CA SER A 715 -32.52 -4.12 23.11
C SER A 715 -33.14 -5.03 22.04
N SER A 716 -32.39 -5.50 21.08
CA SER A 716 -32.81 -6.47 20.06
C SER A 716 -32.89 -7.93 20.56
N THR A 717 -32.32 -8.23 21.73
CA THR A 717 -32.27 -9.60 22.29
C THR A 717 -33.55 -9.94 23.09
N THR A 718 -34.38 -8.94 23.41
CA THR A 718 -35.63 -9.12 24.16
C THR A 718 -36.85 -9.43 23.30
N ALA A 719 -36.71 -9.53 21.98
CA ALA A 719 -37.80 -9.80 21.03
C ALA A 719 -37.65 -11.17 20.33
N ARG A 720 -37.34 -12.25 21.10
CA ARG A 720 -37.41 -13.63 20.61
C ARG A 720 -38.16 -14.50 21.62
#